data_ab283c72637cd4e08b36c18d50c8e1ed
#
_entry.id   ab283c72637cd4e08b36c18d50c8e1ed
#
_cell.length_a   1.000
_cell.length_b   1.000
_cell.length_c   1.000
_cell.angle_alpha   90.00
_cell.angle_beta   90.00
_cell.angle_gamma   90.00
#
_symmetry.space_group_name_H-M   'P 1'
#
loop_
_entity.id
_entity.type
_entity.pdbx_description
1 polymer ?
#
loop_
_entity_poly.entity_id
_entity_poly.type
_entity_poly.pdbx_seq_one_letter_code
_entity_poly.pdbx_strand_id
1 'polypeptide(L)'
;MRKNLVLSFIALLQCISVDVCAQTIIPKPNHFELHDGKAVLAADATIGYNDASLKAAAEYLAGVIRPATGYRFKTMQKNGTIMLKLDRQGDANGYRLEVSNENIVISSAGYRGIIAGIQSLRQLLPADIESRQKVSGIEWSLPCCSIVDTPRYDYRGILLDVSRHFFTKEEVKSMLDVMALYKLNKFHWHLTDDQGWRVEIKRYPKLTDNGAWRKHNNHDELCNRTADIEQNEDMRVPSDRRKTVDGEMLYGGFYTQKDIREIVEYARVRGIDIIPEVDMPGHILAAEQNYPGISCFDEIGWGTFSSPACPGKDSAMEFCKNVYEEIVELFPYEYIHIGGDEVEKANWKKCPDCQKRMKDNGLKTEEELQSWFIHEMERFLNSKGKKMIGWNEIIEGGLSKTSTIMWWGAWVKDAPLVTATHGNDIINTRNDVFYLDYNEGSDAMKNIYDSDTYCGLPEPLRKHILGLQGNIWCERIPTVNRLWYQAANRMLAIAELGWSAAEPKNYYEFENRMLAQLPRFSQLGIRSKVMSLEGFCDVNAFVDEGHYKVTCKDPGVIIRYTTDGTIPTPQSKLLDGELVLTESTAINFAAFRKDGSRGDVVAARFNKDAYTPSTDITPAKNGLEVKWYDFAGINTNEIEKAEFKQCFITEDVVIPEGVKGNIGLIVSGYIYVPETGIYTFSLLSDDGSDLMIDNDMVVDMNREQSPTTSVGQKVLAAGYHPIRLRYFDHNGGTLNLVVTNSKGKILNPSEIYYSLGRNQ
;
A
#
# COMPACT_ATOMS: atom_id res chain seq x y z
N MET A 1 -48.22 -17.78 22.81
CA MET A 1 -46.97 -17.15 23.28
C MET A 1 -45.72 -17.39 22.39
N ARG A 2 -45.48 -18.60 21.85
CA ARG A 2 -44.27 -18.85 21.01
C ARG A 2 -44.24 -18.17 19.64
N LYS A 3 -45.38 -17.89 18.99
CA LYS A 3 -45.42 -17.22 17.67
C LYS A 3 -45.08 -15.72 17.72
N ASN A 4 -45.38 -15.04 18.82
CA ASN A 4 -45.08 -13.61 18.94
C ASN A 4 -43.61 -13.34 19.32
N LEU A 5 -42.90 -14.31 19.92
CA LEU A 5 -41.48 -14.18 20.23
C LEU A 5 -40.60 -14.29 18.95
N VAL A 6 -41.01 -15.15 17.99
CA VAL A 6 -40.26 -15.31 16.72
C VAL A 6 -40.40 -14.10 15.83
N LEU A 7 -41.58 -13.47 15.77
CA LEU A 7 -41.80 -12.24 15.02
C LEU A 7 -41.04 -11.02 15.63
N SER A 8 -40.95 -10.95 16.94
CA SER A 8 -40.17 -9.90 17.63
C SER A 8 -38.66 -10.10 17.43
N PHE A 9 -38.17 -11.34 17.35
CA PHE A 9 -36.74 -11.62 17.06
C PHE A 9 -36.37 -11.34 15.61
N ILE A 10 -37.26 -11.59 14.65
CA ILE A 10 -37.04 -11.29 13.24
C ILE A 10 -37.10 -9.78 12.99
N ALA A 11 -37.99 -9.04 13.65
CA ALA A 11 -38.04 -7.60 13.57
C ALA A 11 -36.81 -6.92 14.24
N LEU A 12 -36.28 -7.47 15.33
CA LEU A 12 -35.09 -6.99 15.99
C LEU A 12 -33.82 -7.25 15.14
N LEU A 13 -33.72 -8.43 14.48
CA LEU A 13 -32.62 -8.72 13.56
C LEU A 13 -32.66 -7.85 12.29
N GLN A 14 -33.85 -7.47 11.80
CA GLN A 14 -34.00 -6.56 10.66
C GLN A 14 -33.64 -5.10 11.01
N CYS A 15 -33.94 -4.64 12.22
CA CYS A 15 -33.51 -3.32 12.69
C CYS A 15 -31.98 -3.25 12.88
N ILE A 16 -31.37 -4.30 13.41
CA ILE A 16 -29.90 -4.37 13.59
C ILE A 16 -29.18 -4.37 12.22
N SER A 17 -29.75 -4.99 11.19
CA SER A 17 -29.14 -5.05 9.86
C SER A 17 -29.18 -3.69 9.10
N VAL A 18 -30.15 -2.84 9.37
CA VAL A 18 -30.29 -1.51 8.71
C VAL A 18 -29.36 -0.49 9.36
N ASP A 19 -29.23 -0.51 10.70
CA ASP A 19 -28.29 0.37 11.41
C ASP A 19 -26.82 0.06 11.08
N VAL A 20 -26.48 -1.19 10.86
CA VAL A 20 -25.12 -1.62 10.51
C VAL A 20 -24.71 -1.13 9.10
N CYS A 21 -25.61 -1.17 8.10
CA CYS A 21 -25.27 -0.68 6.74
C CYS A 21 -25.00 0.83 6.68
N ALA A 22 -25.70 1.63 7.47
CA ALA A 22 -25.58 3.07 7.46
C ALA A 22 -24.21 3.58 8.00
N GLN A 23 -23.58 2.78 8.87
CA GLN A 23 -22.29 3.11 9.50
C GLN A 23 -21.06 2.54 8.80
N THR A 24 -21.21 1.94 7.60
CA THR A 24 -20.12 1.22 6.93
C THR A 24 -19.51 1.95 5.74
N ILE A 25 -19.91 3.19 5.46
CA ILE A 25 -19.39 3.96 4.32
C ILE A 25 -17.90 4.27 4.51
N ILE A 26 -17.10 4.01 3.47
CA ILE A 26 -15.71 4.43 3.34
C ILE A 26 -15.55 5.26 2.05
N PRO A 27 -14.94 6.42 2.09
CA PRO A 27 -14.52 7.22 3.26
C PRO A 27 -15.70 7.64 4.12
N LYS A 28 -15.45 7.78 5.46
CA LYS A 28 -16.46 8.24 6.41
C LYS A 28 -16.96 9.63 6.03
N PRO A 29 -18.28 9.81 5.82
CA PRO A 29 -18.83 11.12 5.54
C PRO A 29 -18.62 12.10 6.70
N ASN A 30 -18.39 13.37 6.37
CA ASN A 30 -18.21 14.41 7.38
C ASN A 30 -19.49 14.65 8.21
N HIS A 31 -20.66 14.54 7.59
CA HIS A 31 -21.94 14.58 8.29
C HIS A 31 -22.87 13.51 7.74
N PHE A 32 -23.38 12.67 8.64
CA PHE A 32 -24.33 11.60 8.35
C PHE A 32 -25.42 11.62 9.41
N GLU A 33 -26.69 11.70 8.99
CA GLU A 33 -27.84 11.64 9.87
C GLU A 33 -28.81 10.58 9.38
N LEU A 34 -29.14 9.63 10.27
CA LEU A 34 -30.11 8.57 10.00
C LEU A 34 -31.52 9.06 10.32
N HIS A 35 -32.49 8.70 9.46
CA HIS A 35 -33.91 9.00 9.63
C HIS A 35 -34.72 7.72 9.69
N ASP A 36 -35.95 7.80 10.22
CA ASP A 36 -36.86 6.67 10.27
C ASP A 36 -37.30 6.22 8.86
N GLY A 37 -37.32 4.90 8.64
CA GLY A 37 -37.78 4.30 7.40
C GLY A 37 -36.67 3.84 6.47
N LYS A 38 -37.08 3.35 5.30
CA LYS A 38 -36.18 2.87 4.24
C LYS A 38 -36.72 3.18 2.85
N ALA A 39 -35.85 3.53 1.93
CA ALA A 39 -36.18 3.57 0.51
C ALA A 39 -36.02 2.18 -0.10
N VAL A 40 -36.95 1.78 -0.98
CA VAL A 40 -36.89 0.52 -1.72
C VAL A 40 -36.81 0.84 -3.21
N LEU A 41 -35.81 0.32 -3.90
CA LEU A 41 -35.67 0.49 -5.35
C LEU A 41 -36.68 -0.41 -6.05
N ALA A 42 -37.69 0.20 -6.66
CA ALA A 42 -38.72 -0.49 -7.43
C ALA A 42 -38.21 -0.87 -8.84
N ALA A 43 -38.82 -1.88 -9.46
CA ALA A 43 -38.40 -2.36 -10.78
C ALA A 43 -38.60 -1.33 -11.92
N ASP A 44 -39.50 -0.39 -11.71
CA ASP A 44 -39.81 0.73 -12.62
C ASP A 44 -39.14 2.04 -12.23
N ALA A 45 -38.29 2.05 -11.20
CA ALA A 45 -37.54 3.22 -10.77
C ALA A 45 -36.75 3.84 -11.93
N THR A 46 -36.65 5.17 -11.89
CA THR A 46 -36.00 5.97 -12.94
C THR A 46 -34.91 6.84 -12.36
N ILE A 47 -33.89 7.15 -13.18
CA ILE A 47 -32.81 8.08 -12.82
C ILE A 47 -33.01 9.38 -13.61
N GLY A 48 -33.39 10.43 -12.87
CA GLY A 48 -33.56 11.77 -13.42
C GLY A 48 -32.29 12.61 -13.30
N TYR A 49 -32.11 13.60 -14.17
CA TYR A 49 -31.07 14.61 -14.06
C TYR A 49 -31.58 15.97 -14.57
N ASN A 50 -31.15 17.05 -13.91
CA ASN A 50 -31.59 18.41 -14.24
C ASN A 50 -30.74 19.13 -15.30
N ASP A 51 -29.51 18.66 -15.52
CA ASP A 51 -28.55 19.24 -16.46
C ASP A 51 -28.01 18.19 -17.42
N ALA A 52 -27.88 18.51 -18.72
CA ALA A 52 -27.44 17.57 -19.75
C ALA A 52 -26.02 17.02 -19.50
N SER A 53 -25.15 17.77 -18.80
CA SER A 53 -23.80 17.30 -18.43
C SER A 53 -23.81 16.11 -17.47
N LEU A 54 -24.91 15.87 -16.75
CA LEU A 54 -25.08 14.74 -15.85
C LEU A 54 -25.56 13.45 -16.54
N LYS A 55 -25.82 13.47 -17.85
CA LYS A 55 -26.25 12.27 -18.58
C LYS A 55 -25.29 11.10 -18.37
N ALA A 56 -23.97 11.37 -18.46
CA ALA A 56 -22.95 10.31 -18.26
C ALA A 56 -22.97 9.75 -16.83
N ALA A 57 -23.18 10.58 -15.80
CA ALA A 57 -23.31 10.13 -14.42
C ALA A 57 -24.58 9.29 -14.19
N ALA A 58 -25.71 9.66 -14.82
CA ALA A 58 -26.95 8.88 -14.75
C ALA A 58 -26.81 7.51 -15.41
N GLU A 59 -26.18 7.43 -16.60
CA GLU A 59 -25.90 6.16 -17.27
C GLU A 59 -24.87 5.33 -16.50
N TYR A 60 -23.86 5.94 -15.89
CA TYR A 60 -22.93 5.27 -15.02
C TYR A 60 -23.65 4.59 -13.84
N LEU A 61 -24.46 5.33 -13.09
CA LEU A 61 -25.27 4.78 -11.98
C LEU A 61 -26.18 3.63 -12.49
N ALA A 62 -26.87 3.84 -13.58
CA ALA A 62 -27.73 2.81 -14.18
C ALA A 62 -26.92 1.57 -14.57
N GLY A 63 -25.71 1.75 -15.13
CA GLY A 63 -24.80 0.67 -15.51
C GLY A 63 -24.34 -0.17 -14.32
N VAL A 64 -24.17 0.46 -13.14
CA VAL A 64 -23.81 -0.23 -11.91
C VAL A 64 -24.96 -1.07 -11.37
N ILE A 65 -26.17 -0.52 -11.28
CA ILE A 65 -27.27 -1.16 -10.56
C ILE A 65 -28.10 -2.13 -11.41
N ARG A 66 -28.14 -1.96 -12.73
CA ARG A 66 -28.90 -2.83 -13.65
C ARG A 66 -28.52 -4.31 -13.60
N PRO A 67 -27.22 -4.68 -13.62
CA PRO A 67 -26.84 -6.09 -13.65
C PRO A 67 -27.36 -6.88 -12.46
N ALA A 68 -27.11 -6.40 -11.25
CA ALA A 68 -27.47 -7.08 -10.00
C ALA A 68 -28.99 -7.13 -9.79
N THR A 69 -29.69 -6.02 -10.04
CA THR A 69 -31.15 -5.93 -9.82
C THR A 69 -31.96 -6.60 -10.91
N GLY A 70 -31.47 -6.62 -12.14
CA GLY A 70 -32.23 -6.98 -13.34
C GLY A 70 -33.30 -5.94 -13.70
N TYR A 71 -33.30 -4.75 -13.09
CA TYR A 71 -34.26 -3.68 -13.34
C TYR A 71 -33.76 -2.78 -14.47
N ARG A 72 -34.71 -2.09 -15.15
CA ARG A 72 -34.37 -1.31 -16.36
C ARG A 72 -33.73 0.06 -16.09
N PHE A 73 -34.02 0.71 -14.98
CA PHE A 73 -33.53 2.04 -14.59
C PHE A 73 -33.34 2.99 -15.79
N LYS A 74 -34.46 3.46 -16.37
CA LYS A 74 -34.41 4.42 -17.47
C LYS A 74 -33.81 5.74 -17.00
N THR A 75 -32.90 6.30 -17.78
CA THR A 75 -32.31 7.61 -17.53
C THR A 75 -33.04 8.69 -18.32
N MET A 76 -33.28 9.87 -17.76
CA MET A 76 -34.01 10.94 -18.42
C MET A 76 -33.68 12.33 -17.88
N GLN A 77 -33.68 13.33 -18.77
CA GLN A 77 -33.49 14.73 -18.38
C GLN A 77 -34.80 15.33 -17.84
N LYS A 78 -35.27 14.85 -16.72
CA LYS A 78 -36.45 15.31 -15.95
C LYS A 78 -36.43 14.63 -14.58
N ASN A 79 -37.45 14.86 -13.76
CA ASN A 79 -37.57 14.21 -12.46
C ASN A 79 -37.59 12.67 -12.58
N GLY A 80 -36.96 11.99 -11.61
CA GLY A 80 -36.93 10.55 -11.48
C GLY A 80 -36.95 10.14 -10.01
N THR A 81 -37.12 8.84 -9.76
CA THR A 81 -37.06 8.25 -8.40
C THR A 81 -35.71 8.52 -7.74
N ILE A 82 -34.62 8.38 -8.51
CA ILE A 82 -33.28 8.84 -8.14
C ILE A 82 -33.01 10.09 -8.97
N MET A 83 -32.71 11.22 -8.30
CA MET A 83 -32.53 12.50 -8.96
C MET A 83 -31.10 13.03 -8.77
N LEU A 84 -30.41 13.30 -9.86
CA LEU A 84 -29.09 13.95 -9.89
C LEU A 84 -29.30 15.46 -10.20
N LYS A 85 -28.77 16.34 -9.34
CA LYS A 85 -28.95 17.79 -9.46
C LYS A 85 -27.63 18.54 -9.40
N LEU A 86 -27.33 19.34 -10.43
CA LEU A 86 -26.39 20.44 -10.31
C LEU A 86 -27.15 21.67 -9.73
N ASP A 87 -26.76 22.09 -8.54
CA ASP A 87 -27.32 23.24 -7.85
C ASP A 87 -26.44 24.49 -7.92
N ARG A 88 -25.18 24.32 -8.39
CA ARG A 88 -24.17 25.38 -8.56
C ARG A 88 -23.84 26.15 -7.28
N GLN A 89 -24.17 25.62 -6.12
CA GLN A 89 -23.84 26.18 -4.81
C GLN A 89 -22.94 25.24 -4.03
N GLY A 90 -21.94 25.76 -3.35
CA GLY A 90 -20.98 24.96 -2.53
C GLY A 90 -19.79 24.46 -3.30
N ASP A 91 -19.15 23.43 -2.75
CA ASP A 91 -17.95 22.78 -3.29
C ASP A 91 -18.32 21.87 -4.49
N ALA A 92 -17.59 22.01 -5.59
CA ALA A 92 -17.77 21.18 -6.78
C ALA A 92 -17.37 19.70 -6.59
N ASN A 93 -16.54 19.38 -5.59
CA ASN A 93 -16.13 18.04 -5.22
C ASN A 93 -17.00 17.45 -4.07
N GLY A 94 -17.70 18.31 -3.32
CA GLY A 94 -18.64 17.93 -2.27
C GLY A 94 -20.02 17.55 -2.81
N TYR A 95 -20.83 16.90 -1.99
CA TYR A 95 -22.19 16.50 -2.34
C TYR A 95 -23.14 16.54 -1.13
N ARG A 96 -24.43 16.55 -1.46
CA ARG A 96 -25.51 16.24 -0.53
C ARG A 96 -26.29 15.04 -1.08
N LEU A 97 -26.56 14.06 -0.23
CA LEU A 97 -27.42 12.91 -0.53
C LEU A 97 -28.59 12.89 0.47
N GLU A 98 -29.81 12.96 -0.04
CA GLU A 98 -31.04 12.85 0.72
C GLU A 98 -31.79 11.59 0.30
N VAL A 99 -32.05 10.70 1.24
CA VAL A 99 -32.80 9.44 1.04
C VAL A 99 -34.07 9.52 1.87
N SER A 100 -35.22 9.51 1.23
CA SER A 100 -36.54 9.40 1.83
C SER A 100 -37.25 8.13 1.38
N ASN A 101 -38.37 7.78 1.98
CA ASN A 101 -39.18 6.61 1.56
C ASN A 101 -39.56 6.65 0.06
N GLU A 102 -39.69 7.82 -0.53
CA GLU A 102 -40.22 8.02 -1.88
C GLU A 102 -39.13 8.37 -2.91
N ASN A 103 -38.10 9.12 -2.50
CA ASN A 103 -37.15 9.74 -3.41
C ASN A 103 -35.73 9.69 -2.88
N ILE A 104 -34.78 9.58 -3.80
CA ILE A 104 -33.33 9.69 -3.53
C ILE A 104 -32.83 10.89 -4.36
N VAL A 105 -32.19 11.87 -3.70
CA VAL A 105 -31.67 13.06 -4.36
C VAL A 105 -30.19 13.21 -4.07
N ILE A 106 -29.37 13.28 -5.11
CA ILE A 106 -27.95 13.64 -5.04
C ILE A 106 -27.78 15.02 -5.65
N SER A 107 -27.25 15.97 -4.89
CA SER A 107 -26.97 17.31 -5.36
C SER A 107 -25.54 17.75 -5.10
N SER A 108 -24.99 18.56 -6.01
CA SER A 108 -23.63 19.09 -5.93
C SER A 108 -23.48 20.32 -6.85
N ALA A 109 -22.47 21.14 -6.58
CA ALA A 109 -22.06 22.22 -7.47
C ALA A 109 -21.30 21.71 -8.72
N GLY A 110 -20.74 20.48 -8.68
CA GLY A 110 -19.95 19.91 -9.77
C GLY A 110 -20.21 18.45 -10.07
N TYR A 111 -19.76 18.03 -11.25
CA TYR A 111 -19.87 16.63 -11.71
C TYR A 111 -19.21 15.63 -10.74
N ARG A 112 -17.99 15.95 -10.21
CA ARG A 112 -17.27 15.08 -9.31
C ARG A 112 -18.01 14.84 -7.99
N GLY A 113 -18.64 15.85 -7.43
CA GLY A 113 -19.48 15.69 -6.25
C GLY A 113 -20.70 14.80 -6.51
N ILE A 114 -21.33 14.89 -7.71
CA ILE A 114 -22.40 13.95 -8.09
C ILE A 114 -21.88 12.52 -8.13
N ILE A 115 -20.70 12.28 -8.71
CA ILE A 115 -20.07 10.93 -8.72
C ILE A 115 -19.78 10.46 -7.29
N ALA A 116 -19.26 11.32 -6.42
CA ALA A 116 -19.00 10.97 -5.02
C ALA A 116 -20.29 10.60 -4.26
N GLY A 117 -21.38 11.34 -4.48
CA GLY A 117 -22.70 11.01 -3.94
C GLY A 117 -23.25 9.68 -4.46
N ILE A 118 -23.02 9.37 -5.73
CA ILE A 118 -23.37 8.06 -6.31
C ILE A 118 -22.63 6.93 -5.59
N GLN A 119 -21.35 7.12 -5.22
CA GLN A 119 -20.61 6.08 -4.51
C GLN A 119 -21.16 5.85 -3.08
N SER A 120 -21.54 6.91 -2.39
CA SER A 120 -22.21 6.76 -1.10
C SER A 120 -23.56 6.06 -1.22
N LEU A 121 -24.37 6.39 -2.22
CA LEU A 121 -25.59 5.65 -2.53
C LEU A 121 -25.33 4.16 -2.78
N ARG A 122 -24.29 3.82 -3.56
CA ARG A 122 -23.88 2.41 -3.79
C ARG A 122 -23.53 1.69 -2.49
N GLN A 123 -22.78 2.35 -1.61
CA GLN A 123 -22.36 1.75 -0.34
C GLN A 123 -23.49 1.61 0.68
N LEU A 124 -24.55 2.39 0.58
CA LEU A 124 -25.78 2.23 1.37
C LEU A 124 -26.64 1.03 0.93
N LEU A 125 -26.51 0.59 -0.32
CA LEU A 125 -27.18 -0.60 -0.84
C LEU A 125 -26.45 -1.88 -0.39
N PRO A 126 -27.14 -3.04 -0.34
CA PRO A 126 -26.50 -4.34 -0.10
C PRO A 126 -25.28 -4.57 -0.99
N ALA A 127 -24.25 -5.22 -0.49
CA ALA A 127 -23.00 -5.48 -1.22
C ALA A 127 -23.23 -6.20 -2.57
N ASP A 128 -24.27 -7.01 -2.65
CA ASP A 128 -24.71 -7.71 -3.85
C ASP A 128 -25.05 -6.79 -5.03
N ILE A 129 -25.20 -5.47 -4.81
CA ILE A 129 -25.40 -4.48 -5.87
C ILE A 129 -24.22 -4.43 -6.86
N GLU A 130 -23.03 -4.86 -6.41
CA GLU A 130 -21.83 -4.91 -7.25
C GLU A 130 -21.78 -6.15 -8.15
N SER A 131 -22.72 -7.08 -8.01
CA SER A 131 -22.76 -8.30 -8.85
C SER A 131 -22.98 -7.94 -10.32
N ARG A 132 -22.17 -8.56 -11.18
CA ARG A 132 -22.32 -8.45 -12.65
C ARG A 132 -23.45 -9.31 -13.20
N GLN A 133 -24.10 -10.12 -12.34
CA GLN A 133 -25.19 -11.00 -12.67
C GLN A 133 -26.40 -10.69 -11.77
N LYS A 134 -27.60 -10.97 -12.29
CA LYS A 134 -28.84 -10.78 -11.53
C LYS A 134 -28.82 -11.63 -10.26
N VAL A 135 -29.05 -10.97 -9.12
CA VAL A 135 -29.22 -11.60 -7.81
C VAL A 135 -30.71 -11.65 -7.47
N SER A 136 -31.19 -12.82 -7.07
CA SER A 136 -32.60 -13.04 -6.70
C SER A 136 -32.75 -13.15 -5.19
N GLY A 137 -33.93 -12.77 -4.66
CA GLY A 137 -34.24 -12.90 -3.23
C GLY A 137 -33.72 -11.77 -2.34
N ILE A 138 -33.14 -10.71 -2.93
CA ILE A 138 -32.67 -9.52 -2.21
C ILE A 138 -33.68 -8.39 -2.37
N GLU A 139 -34.05 -7.75 -1.26
CA GLU A 139 -34.74 -6.47 -1.27
C GLU A 139 -33.70 -5.36 -1.43
N TRP A 140 -33.75 -4.66 -2.58
CA TRP A 140 -32.85 -3.53 -2.87
C TRP A 140 -33.31 -2.29 -2.10
N SER A 141 -33.00 -2.27 -0.81
CA SER A 141 -33.39 -1.18 0.09
C SER A 141 -32.17 -0.54 0.75
N LEU A 142 -32.32 0.72 1.16
CA LEU A 142 -31.34 1.51 1.88
C LEU A 142 -32.03 2.35 2.93
N PRO A 143 -31.37 2.70 4.05
CA PRO A 143 -31.98 3.52 5.12
C PRO A 143 -32.29 4.94 4.64
N CYS A 144 -33.34 5.54 5.17
CA CYS A 144 -33.57 6.97 5.02
C CYS A 144 -32.48 7.73 5.77
N CYS A 145 -31.81 8.66 5.12
CA CYS A 145 -30.71 9.40 5.70
C CYS A 145 -30.42 10.69 4.95
N SER A 146 -29.69 11.59 5.59
CA SER A 146 -29.10 12.79 5.00
C SER A 146 -27.56 12.73 5.14
N ILE A 147 -26.85 12.98 4.05
CA ILE A 147 -25.39 13.09 4.01
C ILE A 147 -25.02 14.47 3.45
N VAL A 148 -24.13 15.19 4.16
CA VAL A 148 -23.46 16.39 3.64
C VAL A 148 -21.97 16.17 3.76
N ASP A 149 -21.27 16.19 2.62
CA ASP A 149 -19.92 15.65 2.57
C ASP A 149 -19.04 16.41 1.57
N THR A 150 -17.80 16.66 1.95
CA THR A 150 -16.77 17.32 1.12
C THR A 150 -15.40 16.67 1.39
N PRO A 151 -14.54 16.53 0.36
CA PRO A 151 -13.22 15.99 0.57
C PRO A 151 -12.32 16.95 1.36
N ARG A 152 -11.45 16.38 2.19
CA ARG A 152 -10.39 17.12 2.88
C ARG A 152 -9.31 17.62 1.93
N TYR A 153 -8.91 16.81 0.95
CA TYR A 153 -7.91 17.13 -0.06
C TYR A 153 -8.46 16.97 -1.46
N ASP A 154 -8.03 17.86 -2.37
CA ASP A 154 -8.37 17.78 -3.79
C ASP A 154 -7.64 16.66 -4.52
N TYR A 155 -6.44 16.29 -4.06
CA TYR A 155 -5.64 15.20 -4.61
C TYR A 155 -5.74 13.95 -3.72
N ARG A 156 -6.33 12.89 -4.24
CA ARG A 156 -6.47 11.58 -3.59
C ARG A 156 -6.08 10.51 -4.59
N GLY A 157 -4.79 10.14 -4.58
CA GLY A 157 -4.16 9.42 -5.66
C GLY A 157 -3.86 7.95 -5.38
N ILE A 158 -3.77 7.17 -6.47
CA ILE A 158 -3.11 5.86 -6.53
C ILE A 158 -2.23 5.83 -7.77
N LEU A 159 -0.96 5.43 -7.57
CA LEU A 159 -0.06 5.07 -8.65
C LEU A 159 -0.19 3.58 -8.96
N LEU A 160 -0.21 3.24 -10.23
CA LEU A 160 -0.02 1.88 -10.73
C LEU A 160 1.17 1.84 -11.71
N ASP A 161 2.19 1.07 -11.34
CA ASP A 161 3.30 0.72 -12.22
C ASP A 161 2.87 -0.40 -13.18
N VAL A 162 2.86 -0.09 -14.47
CA VAL A 162 2.58 -1.06 -15.54
C VAL A 162 3.83 -1.41 -16.35
N SER A 163 4.97 -0.82 -15.98
CA SER A 163 6.24 -1.03 -16.65
C SER A 163 6.95 -2.30 -16.21
N ARG A 164 7.12 -2.50 -14.89
CA ARG A 164 7.81 -3.68 -14.35
C ARG A 164 7.02 -4.94 -14.64
N HIS A 165 5.72 -4.96 -14.34
CA HIS A 165 4.78 -5.95 -14.86
C HIS A 165 3.62 -5.28 -15.58
N PHE A 166 3.25 -5.81 -16.76
CA PHE A 166 2.21 -5.23 -17.60
C PHE A 166 0.81 -5.64 -17.13
N PHE A 167 -0.11 -4.67 -17.05
CA PHE A 167 -1.52 -4.87 -16.78
C PHE A 167 -2.35 -4.52 -18.02
N THR A 168 -3.33 -5.36 -18.33
CA THR A 168 -4.24 -5.12 -19.46
C THR A 168 -5.14 -3.90 -19.21
N LYS A 169 -5.70 -3.32 -20.27
CA LYS A 169 -6.62 -2.19 -20.13
C LYS A 169 -7.86 -2.52 -19.27
N GLU A 170 -8.30 -3.77 -19.27
CA GLU A 170 -9.45 -4.18 -18.45
C GLU A 170 -9.08 -4.26 -16.97
N GLU A 171 -7.85 -4.65 -16.64
CA GLU A 171 -7.33 -4.61 -15.27
C GLU A 171 -7.14 -3.15 -14.79
N VAL A 172 -6.65 -2.26 -15.65
CA VAL A 172 -6.58 -0.81 -15.36
C VAL A 172 -7.99 -0.24 -15.12
N LYS A 173 -8.99 -0.62 -15.93
CA LYS A 173 -10.38 -0.20 -15.70
C LYS A 173 -10.92 -0.71 -14.38
N SER A 174 -10.57 -1.94 -13.96
CA SER A 174 -10.98 -2.45 -12.65
C SER A 174 -10.38 -1.64 -11.50
N MET A 175 -9.13 -1.16 -11.63
CA MET A 175 -8.54 -0.22 -10.68
C MET A 175 -9.33 1.08 -10.61
N LEU A 176 -9.70 1.67 -11.75
CA LEU A 176 -10.51 2.89 -11.82
C LEU A 176 -11.90 2.70 -11.21
N ASP A 177 -12.51 1.51 -11.31
CA ASP A 177 -13.80 1.19 -10.67
C ASP A 177 -13.69 1.21 -9.14
N VAL A 178 -12.62 0.61 -8.59
CA VAL A 178 -12.35 0.60 -7.14
C VAL A 178 -12.02 2.01 -6.65
N MET A 179 -11.16 2.72 -7.34
CA MET A 179 -10.82 4.11 -7.03
C MET A 179 -12.08 4.98 -6.96
N ALA A 180 -12.97 4.88 -7.96
CA ALA A 180 -14.23 5.60 -7.97
C ALA A 180 -15.12 5.26 -6.77
N LEU A 181 -15.30 3.95 -6.47
CA LEU A 181 -16.15 3.46 -5.37
C LEU A 181 -15.74 4.07 -4.03
N TYR A 182 -14.43 4.25 -3.80
CA TYR A 182 -13.88 4.84 -2.58
C TYR A 182 -13.45 6.30 -2.73
N LYS A 183 -13.97 7.01 -3.74
CA LYS A 183 -13.80 8.46 -3.93
C LYS A 183 -12.35 8.92 -4.12
N LEU A 184 -11.45 8.02 -4.54
CA LEU A 184 -10.12 8.36 -5.05
C LEU A 184 -10.28 8.97 -6.45
N ASN A 185 -9.53 10.03 -6.77
CA ASN A 185 -9.79 10.84 -7.97
C ASN A 185 -8.58 11.16 -8.85
N LYS A 186 -7.39 10.67 -8.50
CA LYS A 186 -6.17 10.84 -9.28
C LYS A 186 -5.56 9.47 -9.54
N PHE A 187 -5.54 9.04 -10.79
CA PHE A 187 -4.86 7.85 -11.22
C PHE A 187 -3.50 8.22 -11.80
N HIS A 188 -2.44 7.98 -11.06
CA HIS A 188 -1.07 8.16 -11.50
C HIS A 188 -0.65 6.89 -12.25
N TRP A 189 -0.43 7.00 -13.57
CA TRP A 189 -0.15 5.88 -14.43
C TRP A 189 1.31 5.89 -14.84
N HIS A 190 2.12 5.05 -14.17
CA HIS A 190 3.54 4.90 -14.46
C HIS A 190 3.72 4.02 -15.70
N LEU A 191 3.90 4.67 -16.85
CA LEU A 191 3.81 4.06 -18.19
C LEU A 191 5.14 3.57 -18.72
N THR A 192 6.26 4.06 -18.20
CA THR A 192 7.58 3.74 -18.71
C THR A 192 8.60 3.61 -17.60
N ASP A 193 9.50 2.65 -17.75
CA ASP A 193 10.64 2.41 -16.88
C ASP A 193 11.67 1.53 -17.63
N ASP A 194 12.75 1.13 -16.99
CA ASP A 194 13.81 0.30 -17.53
C ASP A 194 13.30 -1.03 -18.11
N GLN A 195 12.27 -1.63 -17.49
CA GLN A 195 11.75 -2.95 -17.84
C GLN A 195 10.70 -2.92 -18.93
N GLY A 196 10.21 -1.74 -19.31
CA GLY A 196 9.26 -1.68 -20.41
C GLY A 196 8.67 -0.31 -20.70
N TRP A 197 8.44 -0.05 -21.96
CA TRP A 197 7.75 1.13 -22.47
C TRP A 197 6.32 0.77 -22.86
N ARG A 198 5.31 1.30 -22.18
CA ARG A 198 3.93 0.81 -22.28
C ARG A 198 2.96 1.71 -23.07
N VAL A 199 3.39 2.87 -23.55
CA VAL A 199 2.54 3.81 -24.30
C VAL A 199 3.01 3.94 -25.75
N GLU A 200 2.09 3.79 -26.72
CA GLU A 200 2.39 4.00 -28.14
C GLU A 200 2.77 5.45 -28.43
N ILE A 201 3.98 5.66 -28.97
CA ILE A 201 4.47 6.94 -29.49
C ILE A 201 4.69 6.75 -30.99
N LYS A 202 3.81 7.33 -31.81
CA LYS A 202 3.80 7.10 -33.26
C LYS A 202 5.07 7.57 -33.93
N ARG A 203 5.69 8.63 -33.43
CA ARG A 203 6.98 9.15 -33.93
C ARG A 203 8.12 8.18 -33.65
N TYR A 204 8.00 7.35 -32.61
CA TYR A 204 9.03 6.41 -32.16
C TYR A 204 8.49 4.97 -32.01
N PRO A 205 8.13 4.29 -33.11
CA PRO A 205 7.41 2.99 -33.03
C PRO A 205 8.24 1.89 -32.35
N LYS A 206 9.57 1.91 -32.41
CA LYS A 206 10.40 0.91 -31.73
C LYS A 206 10.23 0.92 -30.19
N LEU A 207 9.72 2.00 -29.60
CA LEU A 207 9.42 2.04 -28.17
C LEU A 207 8.40 0.97 -27.76
N THR A 208 7.42 0.66 -28.63
CA THR A 208 6.42 -0.37 -28.36
C THR A 208 6.65 -1.65 -29.15
N ASP A 209 7.21 -1.58 -30.37
CA ASP A 209 7.52 -2.79 -31.14
C ASP A 209 8.55 -3.68 -30.44
N ASN A 210 9.56 -3.06 -29.83
CA ASN A 210 10.66 -3.71 -29.11
C ASN A 210 10.65 -3.36 -27.62
N GLY A 211 10.67 -2.07 -27.25
CA GLY A 211 10.84 -1.60 -25.87
C GLY A 211 9.73 -1.99 -24.90
N ALA A 212 8.57 -2.43 -25.41
CA ALA A 212 7.50 -3.00 -24.61
C ALA A 212 7.69 -4.49 -24.27
N TRP A 213 8.76 -5.11 -24.75
CA TRP A 213 8.97 -6.55 -24.69
C TRP A 213 10.38 -6.88 -24.20
N ARG A 214 10.50 -7.81 -23.26
CA ARG A 214 11.77 -8.22 -22.67
C ARG A 214 11.84 -9.71 -22.38
N LYS A 215 13.04 -10.25 -22.25
CA LYS A 215 13.25 -11.56 -21.65
C LYS A 215 12.86 -11.51 -20.17
N HIS A 216 12.59 -12.66 -19.57
CA HIS A 216 12.44 -12.72 -18.12
C HIS A 216 13.68 -12.17 -17.44
N ASN A 217 13.48 -11.37 -16.41
CA ASN A 217 14.54 -10.80 -15.58
C ASN A 217 14.50 -11.41 -14.16
N ASN A 218 15.35 -10.91 -13.27
CA ASN A 218 15.42 -11.34 -11.88
C ASN A 218 14.10 -11.17 -11.10
N HIS A 219 13.29 -10.16 -11.41
CA HIS A 219 11.98 -9.97 -10.78
C HIS A 219 11.00 -11.08 -11.19
N ASP A 220 10.94 -11.42 -12.47
CA ASP A 220 10.10 -12.52 -12.98
C ASP A 220 10.52 -13.86 -12.36
N GLU A 221 11.84 -14.11 -12.27
CA GLU A 221 12.40 -15.33 -11.67
C GLU A 221 12.04 -15.42 -10.18
N LEU A 222 12.15 -14.30 -9.46
CA LEU A 222 11.75 -14.22 -8.06
C LEU A 222 10.25 -14.47 -7.88
N CYS A 223 9.40 -13.85 -8.71
CA CYS A 223 7.95 -14.06 -8.67
C CYS A 223 7.60 -15.53 -8.91
N ASN A 224 8.15 -16.15 -9.96
CA ASN A 224 7.89 -17.56 -10.27
C ASN A 224 8.39 -18.49 -9.16
N ARG A 225 9.58 -18.23 -8.61
CA ARG A 225 10.11 -19.01 -7.48
C ARG A 225 9.23 -18.88 -6.23
N THR A 226 8.74 -17.68 -5.94
CA THR A 226 7.82 -17.45 -4.84
C THR A 226 6.50 -18.19 -5.06
N ALA A 227 5.97 -18.18 -6.30
CA ALA A 227 4.79 -18.96 -6.66
C ALA A 227 4.95 -20.45 -6.35
N ASP A 228 6.13 -21.03 -6.66
CA ASP A 228 6.43 -22.44 -6.39
C ASP A 228 6.57 -22.71 -4.89
N ILE A 229 7.30 -21.87 -4.16
CA ILE A 229 7.55 -22.04 -2.72
C ILE A 229 6.25 -21.90 -1.91
N GLU A 230 5.46 -20.88 -2.19
CA GLU A 230 4.22 -20.57 -1.47
C GLU A 230 3.00 -21.33 -2.00
N GLN A 231 3.16 -22.11 -3.09
CA GLN A 231 2.05 -22.70 -3.84
C GLN A 231 0.94 -21.68 -4.12
N ASN A 232 1.35 -20.54 -4.68
CA ASN A 232 0.51 -19.37 -4.88
C ASN A 232 0.61 -18.89 -6.34
N GLU A 233 -0.33 -19.31 -7.17
CA GLU A 233 -0.35 -18.95 -8.60
C GLU A 233 -0.57 -17.44 -8.85
N ASP A 234 -1.06 -16.67 -7.86
CA ASP A 234 -1.19 -15.22 -7.98
C ASP A 234 0.18 -14.51 -8.04
N MET A 235 1.27 -15.22 -7.66
CA MET A 235 2.65 -14.76 -7.81
C MET A 235 3.31 -15.17 -9.14
N ARG A 236 2.66 -16.00 -9.96
CA ARG A 236 3.25 -16.46 -11.22
C ARG A 236 3.09 -15.47 -12.35
N VAL A 237 4.19 -15.19 -13.05
CA VAL A 237 4.18 -14.29 -14.21
C VAL A 237 3.24 -14.83 -15.31
N PRO A 238 2.24 -14.05 -15.76
CA PRO A 238 1.21 -14.50 -16.69
C PRO A 238 1.77 -14.97 -18.02
N SER A 239 1.27 -16.10 -18.50
CA SER A 239 1.69 -16.67 -19.79
C SER A 239 0.99 -16.04 -21.00
N ASP A 240 -0.13 -15.39 -20.80
CA ASP A 240 -0.94 -14.71 -21.84
C ASP A 240 -0.35 -13.35 -22.27
N ARG A 241 0.69 -12.87 -21.58
CA ARG A 241 1.44 -11.62 -21.86
C ARG A 241 2.80 -11.92 -22.48
N ARG A 242 2.85 -12.88 -23.38
CA ARG A 242 4.08 -13.34 -24.02
C ARG A 242 3.94 -13.35 -25.53
N LYS A 243 5.05 -13.06 -26.23
CA LYS A 243 5.19 -13.28 -27.67
C LYS A 243 6.49 -14.02 -27.95
N THR A 244 6.53 -14.78 -29.04
CA THR A 244 7.77 -15.41 -29.51
C THR A 244 8.30 -14.59 -30.68
N VAL A 245 9.56 -14.15 -30.60
CA VAL A 245 10.28 -13.41 -31.63
C VAL A 245 11.60 -14.14 -31.85
N ASP A 246 11.88 -14.56 -33.10
CA ASP A 246 13.10 -15.29 -33.48
C ASP A 246 13.42 -16.52 -32.61
N GLY A 247 12.37 -17.21 -32.14
CA GLY A 247 12.49 -18.37 -31.26
C GLY A 247 12.64 -18.06 -29.77
N GLU A 248 12.77 -16.80 -29.39
CA GLU A 248 12.85 -16.36 -28.00
C GLU A 248 11.46 -15.96 -27.49
N MET A 249 11.14 -16.37 -26.26
CA MET A 249 9.91 -15.97 -25.56
C MET A 249 10.15 -14.64 -24.83
N LEU A 250 9.37 -13.64 -25.18
CA LEU A 250 9.40 -12.32 -24.55
C LEU A 250 8.12 -12.07 -23.78
N TYR A 251 8.25 -11.43 -22.61
CA TYR A 251 7.15 -10.93 -21.79
C TYR A 251 6.93 -9.44 -22.03
N GLY A 252 5.67 -8.98 -22.02
CA GLY A 252 5.37 -7.56 -22.13
C GLY A 252 3.94 -7.28 -22.57
N GLY A 253 3.78 -6.08 -23.14
CA GLY A 253 2.53 -5.52 -23.63
C GLY A 253 2.61 -3.99 -23.67
N PHE A 254 1.67 -3.35 -24.32
CA PHE A 254 1.55 -1.90 -24.36
C PHE A 254 0.12 -1.45 -24.66
N TYR A 255 -0.15 -0.18 -24.47
CA TYR A 255 -1.43 0.44 -24.80
C TYR A 255 -1.28 1.26 -26.08
N THR A 256 -2.16 0.98 -27.04
CA THR A 256 -2.29 1.84 -28.22
C THR A 256 -2.84 3.22 -27.82
N GLN A 257 -2.62 4.24 -28.62
CA GLN A 257 -3.25 5.54 -28.38
C GLN A 257 -4.79 5.48 -28.33
N LYS A 258 -5.39 4.48 -29.01
CA LYS A 258 -6.82 4.20 -28.93
C LYS A 258 -7.21 3.67 -27.56
N ASP A 259 -6.43 2.73 -26.99
CA ASP A 259 -6.65 2.19 -25.66
C ASP A 259 -6.51 3.29 -24.59
N ILE A 260 -5.50 4.16 -24.72
CA ILE A 260 -5.32 5.32 -23.83
C ILE A 260 -6.58 6.21 -23.85
N ARG A 261 -7.06 6.62 -25.04
CA ARG A 261 -8.27 7.46 -25.12
C ARG A 261 -9.49 6.80 -24.53
N GLU A 262 -9.64 5.49 -24.71
CA GLU A 262 -10.74 4.70 -24.10
C GLU A 262 -10.65 4.73 -22.56
N ILE A 263 -9.45 4.53 -21.98
CA ILE A 263 -9.22 4.55 -20.54
C ILE A 263 -9.42 5.96 -19.97
N VAL A 264 -8.95 7.00 -20.66
CA VAL A 264 -9.13 8.40 -20.27
C VAL A 264 -10.62 8.76 -20.18
N GLU A 265 -11.43 8.37 -21.18
CA GLU A 265 -12.88 8.61 -21.16
C GLU A 265 -13.57 7.78 -20.05
N TYR A 266 -13.11 6.53 -19.83
CA TYR A 266 -13.62 5.66 -18.76
C TYR A 266 -13.38 6.26 -17.36
N ALA A 267 -12.19 6.83 -17.14
CA ALA A 267 -11.82 7.53 -15.91
C ALA A 267 -12.64 8.81 -15.73
N ARG A 268 -12.79 9.62 -16.80
CA ARG A 268 -13.55 10.88 -16.80
C ARG A 268 -14.99 10.69 -16.33
N VAL A 269 -15.67 9.65 -16.83
CA VAL A 269 -17.05 9.32 -16.42
C VAL A 269 -17.12 9.01 -14.91
N ARG A 270 -16.04 8.52 -14.31
CA ARG A 270 -15.92 8.19 -12.88
C ARG A 270 -15.40 9.35 -12.02
N GLY A 271 -15.19 10.52 -12.62
CA GLY A 271 -14.66 11.69 -11.91
C GLY A 271 -13.17 11.59 -11.58
N ILE A 272 -12.43 10.71 -12.25
CA ILE A 272 -11.00 10.46 -12.06
C ILE A 272 -10.21 11.15 -13.17
N ASP A 273 -9.18 11.89 -12.78
CA ASP A 273 -8.15 12.40 -13.69
C ASP A 273 -6.99 11.41 -13.78
N ILE A 274 -6.45 11.23 -14.98
CA ILE A 274 -5.26 10.43 -15.20
C ILE A 274 -4.05 11.36 -15.30
N ILE A 275 -3.02 11.07 -14.51
CA ILE A 275 -1.71 11.70 -14.54
C ILE A 275 -0.76 10.68 -15.15
N PRO A 276 -0.37 10.83 -16.44
CA PRO A 276 0.61 9.94 -17.04
C PRO A 276 2.00 10.26 -16.50
N GLU A 277 2.78 9.24 -16.21
CA GLU A 277 4.21 9.36 -15.98
C GLU A 277 4.98 8.72 -17.14
N VAL A 278 5.88 9.50 -17.69
CA VAL A 278 6.94 9.04 -18.59
C VAL A 278 8.24 9.52 -17.97
N ASP A 279 8.93 8.59 -17.32
CA ASP A 279 10.10 8.92 -16.52
C ASP A 279 11.29 9.36 -17.36
N MET A 280 11.87 10.51 -17.00
CA MET A 280 13.03 11.12 -17.63
C MET A 280 13.73 12.06 -16.63
N PRO A 281 15.06 12.16 -16.65
CA PRO A 281 15.99 11.53 -17.60
C PRO A 281 16.43 10.12 -17.19
N GLY A 282 16.14 9.66 -15.98
CA GLY A 282 16.38 8.31 -15.49
C GLY A 282 15.37 7.29 -15.99
N HIS A 283 15.48 6.03 -15.57
CA HIS A 283 14.54 4.94 -15.82
C HIS A 283 14.10 4.79 -17.30
N ILE A 284 15.03 4.98 -18.23
CA ILE A 284 14.75 5.10 -19.67
C ILE A 284 15.40 4.00 -20.52
N LEU A 285 15.92 2.93 -19.91
CA LEU A 285 16.64 1.85 -20.60
C LEU A 285 15.84 1.25 -21.77
N ALA A 286 14.53 1.05 -21.61
CA ALA A 286 13.67 0.54 -22.67
C ALA A 286 13.67 1.43 -23.93
N ALA A 287 13.89 2.73 -23.79
CA ALA A 287 14.03 3.65 -24.91
C ALA A 287 15.47 3.67 -25.44
N GLU A 288 16.48 3.72 -24.57
CA GLU A 288 17.88 3.79 -24.95
C GLU A 288 18.33 2.60 -25.82
N GLN A 289 17.87 1.39 -25.46
CA GLN A 289 18.13 0.17 -26.24
C GLN A 289 17.61 0.24 -27.67
N ASN A 290 16.63 1.08 -27.96
CA ASN A 290 15.96 1.20 -29.24
C ASN A 290 16.34 2.48 -30.02
N TYR A 291 16.83 3.49 -29.29
CA TYR A 291 17.23 4.81 -29.81
C TYR A 291 18.55 5.24 -29.16
N PRO A 292 19.68 4.60 -29.52
CA PRO A 292 20.96 4.83 -28.82
C PRO A 292 21.48 6.29 -28.94
N GLY A 293 20.96 7.08 -29.87
CA GLY A 293 21.31 8.50 -30.00
C GLY A 293 20.89 9.41 -28.87
N ILE A 294 20.08 8.87 -27.86
CA ILE A 294 19.67 9.63 -26.69
C ILE A 294 20.59 9.40 -25.48
N SER A 295 21.45 8.39 -25.51
CA SER A 295 22.39 8.06 -24.43
C SER A 295 23.70 8.84 -24.57
N CYS A 296 24.46 9.00 -23.49
CA CYS A 296 25.79 9.64 -23.51
C CYS A 296 26.78 8.86 -24.35
N PHE A 297 26.75 7.53 -24.25
CA PHE A 297 27.67 6.60 -24.92
C PHE A 297 26.86 5.48 -25.57
N ASP A 298 27.49 4.79 -26.54
CA ASP A 298 26.87 3.63 -27.20
C ASP A 298 26.72 2.43 -26.25
N GLU A 299 27.60 2.29 -25.27
CA GLU A 299 27.46 1.34 -24.19
C GLU A 299 26.57 1.94 -23.11
N ILE A 300 25.40 1.36 -22.94
CA ILE A 300 24.45 1.68 -21.86
C ILE A 300 25.00 1.00 -20.62
N GLY A 301 25.68 1.78 -19.75
CA GLY A 301 26.32 1.26 -18.55
C GLY A 301 25.29 0.74 -17.54
N TRP A 302 25.60 -0.41 -16.95
CA TRP A 302 24.84 -0.99 -15.85
C TRP A 302 25.47 -0.55 -14.52
N GLY A 303 24.82 0.38 -13.84
CA GLY A 303 25.05 0.65 -12.42
C GLY A 303 23.92 0.05 -11.59
N THR A 304 23.63 0.64 -10.44
CA THR A 304 22.43 0.35 -9.65
C THR A 304 21.16 0.63 -10.46
N PHE A 305 21.22 1.70 -11.28
CA PHE A 305 20.15 2.13 -12.19
C PHE A 305 20.70 2.23 -13.62
N SER A 306 19.79 2.32 -14.59
CA SER A 306 20.15 2.52 -16.00
C SER A 306 20.86 3.87 -16.21
N SER A 307 21.64 3.95 -17.30
CA SER A 307 22.19 5.22 -17.74
C SER A 307 21.05 6.19 -18.06
N PRO A 308 21.09 7.44 -17.62
CA PRO A 308 20.06 8.42 -17.97
C PRO A 308 20.26 8.97 -19.38
N ALA A 309 19.19 9.50 -19.99
CA ALA A 309 19.28 10.27 -21.21
C ALA A 309 20.36 11.37 -21.13
N CYS A 310 20.98 11.70 -22.26
CA CYS A 310 22.07 12.67 -22.32
C CYS A 310 21.55 14.12 -22.46
N PRO A 311 21.54 14.96 -21.43
CA PRO A 311 21.11 16.36 -21.54
C PRO A 311 22.03 17.19 -22.40
N GLY A 312 23.26 16.70 -22.65
CA GLY A 312 24.25 17.36 -23.54
C GLY A 312 23.87 17.32 -25.00
N LYS A 313 23.17 16.28 -25.46
CA LYS A 313 22.80 16.08 -26.85
C LYS A 313 21.47 16.73 -27.19
N ASP A 314 21.41 17.56 -28.23
CA ASP A 314 20.16 18.16 -28.70
C ASP A 314 19.17 17.10 -29.21
N SER A 315 19.66 15.99 -29.79
CA SER A 315 18.82 14.85 -30.19
C SER A 315 18.08 14.19 -29.03
N ALA A 316 18.72 14.07 -27.86
CA ALA A 316 18.07 13.54 -26.67
C ALA A 316 17.00 14.50 -26.13
N MET A 317 17.29 15.79 -26.10
CA MET A 317 16.34 16.83 -25.70
C MET A 317 15.12 16.89 -26.65
N GLU A 318 15.38 16.74 -27.96
CA GLU A 318 14.30 16.67 -28.95
C GLU A 318 13.47 15.40 -28.81
N PHE A 319 14.10 14.26 -28.58
CA PHE A 319 13.40 12.99 -28.32
C PHE A 319 12.42 13.14 -27.13
N CYS A 320 12.89 13.64 -25.99
CA CYS A 320 12.07 13.84 -24.80
C CYS A 320 10.87 14.77 -25.08
N LYS A 321 11.12 15.93 -25.74
CA LYS A 321 10.06 16.88 -26.09
C LYS A 321 9.04 16.27 -27.07
N ASN A 322 9.48 15.48 -28.04
CA ASN A 322 8.62 14.82 -29.01
C ASN A 322 7.73 13.74 -28.36
N VAL A 323 8.27 12.99 -27.39
CA VAL A 323 7.49 12.04 -26.60
C VAL A 323 6.41 12.78 -25.81
N TYR A 324 6.79 13.81 -25.05
CA TYR A 324 5.80 14.59 -24.27
C TYR A 324 4.77 15.30 -25.14
N GLU A 325 5.08 15.65 -26.38
CA GLU A 325 4.10 16.24 -27.31
C GLU A 325 2.94 15.29 -27.56
N GLU A 326 3.21 13.99 -27.84
CA GLU A 326 2.15 13.00 -28.01
C GLU A 326 1.43 12.67 -26.70
N ILE A 327 2.14 12.65 -25.57
CA ILE A 327 1.54 12.44 -24.24
C ILE A 327 0.55 13.57 -23.90
N VAL A 328 0.92 14.82 -24.14
CA VAL A 328 0.06 16.00 -23.92
C VAL A 328 -1.26 15.91 -24.71
N GLU A 329 -1.20 15.41 -25.96
CA GLU A 329 -2.38 15.21 -26.80
C GLU A 329 -3.31 14.08 -26.32
N LEU A 330 -2.75 13.08 -25.67
CA LEU A 330 -3.50 11.91 -25.19
C LEU A 330 -4.20 12.16 -23.85
N PHE A 331 -3.60 12.96 -22.98
CA PHE A 331 -4.06 13.16 -21.61
C PHE A 331 -4.56 14.59 -21.38
N PRO A 332 -5.87 14.81 -21.27
CA PRO A 332 -6.47 16.16 -21.19
C PRO A 332 -6.24 16.85 -19.84
N TYR A 333 -5.95 16.10 -18.76
CA TYR A 333 -5.75 16.69 -17.43
C TYR A 333 -4.52 17.60 -17.40
N GLU A 334 -4.51 18.57 -16.50
CA GLU A 334 -3.50 19.63 -16.48
C GLU A 334 -2.08 19.17 -16.07
N TYR A 335 -1.96 18.03 -15.36
CA TYR A 335 -0.67 17.54 -14.86
C TYR A 335 -0.09 16.42 -15.71
N ILE A 336 1.23 16.51 -15.92
CA ILE A 336 2.09 15.47 -16.48
C ILE A 336 3.21 15.20 -15.47
N HIS A 337 3.45 13.95 -15.14
CA HIS A 337 4.56 13.54 -14.28
C HIS A 337 5.75 13.15 -15.14
N ILE A 338 6.94 13.67 -14.81
CA ILE A 338 8.16 13.44 -15.60
C ILE A 338 9.16 12.51 -14.92
N GLY A 339 8.83 11.93 -13.75
CA GLY A 339 9.80 11.17 -12.95
C GLY A 339 10.85 12.06 -12.31
N GLY A 340 12.10 11.87 -12.70
CA GLY A 340 13.25 12.68 -12.28
C GLY A 340 13.98 12.14 -11.07
N ASP A 341 13.61 10.94 -10.62
CA ASP A 341 14.21 10.20 -9.52
C ASP A 341 15.42 9.37 -9.95
N GLU A 342 16.23 9.00 -8.98
CA GLU A 342 17.31 8.00 -9.03
C GLU A 342 18.29 8.16 -10.21
N VAL A 343 18.51 9.39 -10.69
CA VAL A 343 19.33 9.68 -11.88
C VAL A 343 20.80 9.40 -11.61
N GLU A 344 21.37 8.36 -12.26
CA GLU A 344 22.79 8.01 -12.17
C GLU A 344 23.64 8.95 -13.04
N LYS A 345 24.43 9.82 -12.41
CA LYS A 345 25.14 10.93 -13.05
C LYS A 345 26.58 10.61 -13.48
N ALA A 346 27.06 9.38 -13.26
CA ALA A 346 28.45 9.00 -13.55
C ALA A 346 28.82 9.15 -15.04
N ASN A 347 27.87 8.87 -15.94
CA ASN A 347 28.08 9.06 -17.38
C ASN A 347 28.10 10.53 -17.76
N TRP A 348 27.31 11.39 -17.15
CA TRP A 348 27.31 12.83 -17.42
C TRP A 348 28.65 13.48 -17.08
N LYS A 349 29.31 13.03 -15.98
CA LYS A 349 30.66 13.49 -15.58
C LYS A 349 31.73 13.23 -16.68
N LYS A 350 31.56 12.17 -17.43
CA LYS A 350 32.52 11.74 -18.46
C LYS A 350 32.14 12.19 -19.90
N CYS A 351 30.86 12.55 -20.11
CA CYS A 351 30.34 12.86 -21.43
C CYS A 351 30.76 14.27 -21.90
N PRO A 352 31.47 14.38 -23.02
CA PRO A 352 31.90 15.69 -23.52
C PRO A 352 30.76 16.65 -23.84
N ASP A 353 29.61 16.11 -24.32
CA ASP A 353 28.43 16.92 -24.64
C ASP A 353 27.78 17.47 -23.38
N CYS A 354 27.63 16.63 -22.31
CA CYS A 354 27.11 17.07 -21.01
C CYS A 354 28.03 18.15 -20.41
N GLN A 355 29.36 17.94 -20.40
CA GLN A 355 30.31 18.90 -19.86
C GLN A 355 30.32 20.20 -20.67
N LYS A 356 30.16 20.12 -22.00
CA LYS A 356 29.99 21.30 -22.85
C LYS A 356 28.68 22.04 -22.49
N ARG A 357 27.57 21.33 -22.35
CA ARG A 357 26.25 21.90 -21.94
C ARG A 357 26.34 22.62 -20.62
N MET A 358 27.01 22.01 -19.65
CA MET A 358 27.24 22.62 -18.34
C MET A 358 28.02 23.91 -18.46
N LYS A 359 29.15 23.89 -19.21
CA LYS A 359 29.97 25.08 -19.41
C LYS A 359 29.21 26.21 -20.12
N ASP A 360 28.45 25.88 -21.18
CA ASP A 360 27.72 26.86 -21.99
C ASP A 360 26.58 27.53 -21.16
N ASN A 361 26.04 26.85 -20.15
CA ASN A 361 24.99 27.36 -19.29
C ASN A 361 25.48 27.79 -17.91
N GLY A 362 26.77 27.74 -17.62
CA GLY A 362 27.37 28.18 -16.36
C GLY A 362 27.06 27.26 -15.17
N LEU A 363 26.71 25.98 -15.46
CA LEU A 363 26.40 24.96 -14.44
C LEU A 363 27.69 24.39 -13.87
N LYS A 364 27.70 24.07 -12.58
CA LYS A 364 28.90 23.64 -11.82
C LYS A 364 28.88 22.14 -11.49
N THR A 365 27.70 21.57 -11.30
CA THR A 365 27.52 20.17 -10.89
C THR A 365 26.52 19.45 -11.79
N GLU A 366 26.54 18.14 -11.78
CA GLU A 366 25.59 17.31 -12.53
C GLU A 366 24.16 17.39 -11.96
N GLU A 367 24.00 17.74 -10.69
CA GLU A 367 22.71 18.08 -10.09
C GLU A 367 22.13 19.35 -10.71
N GLU A 368 22.96 20.38 -10.95
CA GLU A 368 22.56 21.57 -11.69
C GLU A 368 22.22 21.26 -13.16
N LEU A 369 22.90 20.28 -13.76
CA LEU A 369 22.57 19.80 -15.12
C LEU A 369 21.22 19.06 -15.14
N GLN A 370 20.92 18.25 -14.14
CA GLN A 370 19.59 17.64 -13.96
C GLN A 370 18.51 18.71 -13.79
N SER A 371 18.74 19.66 -12.92
CA SER A 371 17.83 20.80 -12.72
C SER A 371 17.61 21.57 -14.03
N TRP A 372 18.67 21.80 -14.81
CA TRP A 372 18.56 22.44 -16.15
C TRP A 372 17.67 21.62 -17.09
N PHE A 373 17.83 20.29 -17.13
CA PHE A 373 16.98 19.38 -17.93
C PHE A 373 15.52 19.48 -17.48
N ILE A 374 15.27 19.39 -16.19
CA ILE A 374 13.92 19.49 -15.60
C ILE A 374 13.25 20.82 -15.99
N HIS A 375 13.98 21.95 -15.88
CA HIS A 375 13.47 23.26 -16.27
C HIS A 375 13.17 23.38 -17.76
N GLU A 376 13.96 22.71 -18.63
CA GLU A 376 13.68 22.65 -20.08
C GLU A 376 12.38 21.89 -20.37
N MET A 377 12.16 20.73 -19.71
CA MET A 377 10.94 19.95 -19.86
C MET A 377 9.73 20.69 -19.29
N GLU A 378 9.89 21.34 -18.15
CA GLU A 378 8.84 22.16 -17.55
C GLU A 378 8.42 23.33 -18.47
N ARG A 379 9.40 24.09 -19.00
CA ARG A 379 9.09 25.16 -19.95
C ARG A 379 8.32 24.65 -21.17
N PHE A 380 8.71 23.46 -21.66
CA PHE A 380 8.02 22.83 -22.77
C PHE A 380 6.58 22.48 -22.39
N LEU A 381 6.36 21.77 -21.27
CA LEU A 381 5.04 21.39 -20.79
C LEU A 381 4.14 22.62 -20.51
N ASN A 382 4.70 23.64 -19.85
CA ASN A 382 3.98 24.90 -19.60
C ASN A 382 3.58 25.59 -20.91
N SER A 383 4.41 25.54 -21.97
CA SER A 383 4.06 26.08 -23.29
C SER A 383 2.89 25.35 -23.94
N LYS A 384 2.63 24.10 -23.54
CA LYS A 384 1.48 23.30 -23.98
C LYS A 384 0.26 23.40 -23.01
N GLY A 385 0.35 24.29 -22.02
CA GLY A 385 -0.71 24.50 -21.02
C GLY A 385 -0.80 23.41 -19.95
N LYS A 386 0.29 22.64 -19.76
CA LYS A 386 0.40 21.60 -18.73
C LYS A 386 1.24 22.07 -17.55
N LYS A 387 0.96 21.51 -16.37
CA LYS A 387 1.78 21.64 -15.16
C LYS A 387 2.62 20.38 -14.99
N MET A 388 3.82 20.56 -14.50
CA MET A 388 4.76 19.46 -14.27
C MET A 388 4.67 18.95 -12.83
N ILE A 389 4.69 17.62 -12.67
CA ILE A 389 4.97 16.94 -11.38
C ILE A 389 6.30 16.18 -11.55
N GLY A 390 7.07 16.04 -10.47
CA GLY A 390 8.21 15.14 -10.41
C GLY A 390 8.45 14.65 -8.98
N TRP A 391 9.26 13.60 -8.86
CA TRP A 391 9.69 13.08 -7.58
C TRP A 391 10.56 14.09 -6.84
N ASN A 392 10.76 13.94 -5.52
CA ASN A 392 11.44 14.97 -4.71
C ASN A 392 12.88 15.26 -5.11
N GLU A 393 13.55 14.42 -5.86
CA GLU A 393 14.90 14.66 -6.40
C GLU A 393 14.98 15.84 -7.36
N ILE A 394 13.87 16.26 -7.97
CA ILE A 394 13.87 17.46 -8.81
C ILE A 394 14.12 18.77 -8.04
N ILE A 395 14.17 18.71 -6.71
CA ILE A 395 14.57 19.81 -5.84
C ILE A 395 16.09 20.06 -5.95
N GLU A 396 16.86 19.01 -6.21
CA GLU A 396 18.31 19.05 -6.30
C GLU A 396 18.77 19.99 -7.44
N GLY A 397 19.81 20.76 -7.19
CA GLY A 397 20.38 21.70 -8.16
C GLY A 397 19.52 22.92 -8.48
N GLY A 398 18.31 23.04 -7.91
CA GLY A 398 17.44 24.20 -8.02
C GLY A 398 16.00 23.89 -8.40
N LEU A 399 15.08 24.27 -7.53
CA LEU A 399 13.64 24.07 -7.71
C LEU A 399 13.03 25.14 -8.61
N SER A 400 12.21 24.72 -9.59
CA SER A 400 11.43 25.64 -10.41
C SER A 400 10.27 26.27 -9.63
N LYS A 401 9.63 27.31 -10.19
CA LYS A 401 8.52 28.01 -9.51
C LYS A 401 7.15 27.40 -9.74
N THR A 402 7.00 26.51 -10.70
CA THR A 402 5.66 26.03 -11.14
C THR A 402 5.53 24.51 -11.06
N SER A 403 6.61 23.78 -10.73
CA SER A 403 6.55 22.33 -10.52
C SER A 403 5.84 21.96 -9.22
N THR A 404 5.14 20.84 -9.24
CA THR A 404 4.59 20.19 -8.04
C THR A 404 5.49 19.03 -7.65
N ILE A 405 5.76 18.87 -6.36
CA ILE A 405 6.70 17.86 -5.85
C ILE A 405 5.92 16.70 -5.26
N MET A 406 6.22 15.47 -5.74
CA MET A 406 5.83 14.25 -5.05
C MET A 406 6.92 13.83 -4.07
N TRP A 407 6.62 13.94 -2.79
CA TRP A 407 7.56 13.57 -1.73
C TRP A 407 7.42 12.09 -1.37
N TRP A 408 8.37 11.27 -1.86
CA TRP A 408 8.43 9.83 -1.59
C TRP A 408 9.56 9.44 -0.65
N GLY A 409 10.72 10.08 -0.76
CA GLY A 409 11.90 9.78 0.05
C GLY A 409 11.77 10.23 1.50
N ALA A 410 11.26 9.36 2.38
CA ALA A 410 11.05 9.69 3.80
C ALA A 410 12.34 10.11 4.54
N TRP A 411 13.51 9.71 4.03
CA TRP A 411 14.82 10.11 4.55
C TRP A 411 15.19 11.57 4.22
N VAL A 412 14.57 12.19 3.20
CA VAL A 412 14.72 13.61 2.85
C VAL A 412 13.68 14.42 3.63
N LYS A 413 13.88 14.48 4.95
CA LYS A 413 12.89 15.01 5.91
C LYS A 413 12.54 16.49 5.72
N ASP A 414 13.43 17.27 5.14
CA ASP A 414 13.29 18.71 4.92
C ASP A 414 12.67 19.05 3.55
N ALA A 415 12.52 18.08 2.63
CA ALA A 415 11.95 18.29 1.30
C ALA A 415 10.57 19.00 1.35
N PRO A 416 9.61 18.62 2.20
CA PRO A 416 8.33 19.33 2.30
C PRO A 416 8.49 20.80 2.73
N LEU A 417 9.36 21.07 3.71
CA LEU A 417 9.57 22.43 4.21
C LEU A 417 10.24 23.31 3.16
N VAL A 418 11.26 22.81 2.48
CA VAL A 418 11.96 23.50 1.38
C VAL A 418 10.96 23.84 0.28
N THR A 419 10.19 22.86 -0.17
CA THR A 419 9.18 22.99 -1.24
C THR A 419 8.11 24.03 -0.89
N ALA A 420 7.46 23.91 0.26
CA ALA A 420 6.41 24.82 0.69
C ALA A 420 6.92 26.25 0.95
N THR A 421 8.14 26.39 1.47
CA THR A 421 8.77 27.70 1.68
C THR A 421 9.11 28.40 0.36
N HIS A 422 9.49 27.61 -0.66
CA HIS A 422 9.70 28.13 -2.02
C HIS A 422 8.39 28.56 -2.70
N GLY A 423 7.25 28.06 -2.22
CA GLY A 423 5.89 28.35 -2.73
C GLY A 423 5.35 27.31 -3.68
N ASN A 424 5.96 26.12 -3.77
CA ASN A 424 5.50 25.00 -4.58
C ASN A 424 4.55 24.10 -3.81
N ASP A 425 3.69 23.39 -4.55
CA ASP A 425 2.75 22.44 -4.01
C ASP A 425 3.39 21.04 -3.84
N ILE A 426 2.83 20.29 -2.89
CA ILE A 426 3.33 18.98 -2.45
C ILE A 426 2.22 17.94 -2.53
N ILE A 427 2.58 16.75 -2.96
CA ILE A 427 1.78 15.53 -2.82
C ILE A 427 2.54 14.57 -1.93
N ASN A 428 1.92 14.15 -0.81
CA ASN A 428 2.54 13.24 0.14
C ASN A 428 2.39 11.79 -0.35
N THR A 429 3.52 11.15 -0.59
CA THR A 429 3.57 9.74 -1.05
C THR A 429 4.76 8.99 -0.44
N ARG A 430 5.08 9.29 0.82
CA ARG A 430 6.22 8.72 1.56
C ARG A 430 6.29 7.21 1.48
N ASN A 431 7.49 6.69 1.17
CA ASN A 431 7.71 5.26 0.98
C ASN A 431 7.50 4.42 2.26
N ASP A 432 7.80 4.99 3.43
CA ASP A 432 7.61 4.32 4.73
C ASP A 432 6.14 4.15 5.15
N VAL A 433 5.20 4.79 4.43
CA VAL A 433 3.77 4.76 4.76
C VAL A 433 2.88 4.38 3.56
N PHE A 434 3.13 5.00 2.39
CA PHE A 434 2.20 4.95 1.26
C PHE A 434 2.63 4.01 0.13
N TYR A 435 3.73 3.25 0.30
CA TYR A 435 4.12 2.22 -0.67
C TYR A 435 3.36 0.92 -0.39
N LEU A 436 2.42 0.61 -1.26
CA LEU A 436 1.52 -0.54 -1.11
C LEU A 436 2.09 -1.84 -1.70
N ASP A 437 3.26 -1.79 -2.31
CA ASP A 437 4.03 -2.93 -2.79
C ASP A 437 4.89 -3.59 -1.71
N TYR A 438 5.22 -2.86 -0.63
CA TYR A 438 5.96 -3.43 0.49
C TYR A 438 5.15 -4.50 1.23
N ASN A 439 5.85 -5.51 1.75
CA ASN A 439 5.22 -6.54 2.56
C ASN A 439 4.50 -5.92 3.76
N GLU A 440 3.27 -6.36 3.94
CA GLU A 440 2.38 -5.84 4.97
C GLU A 440 2.64 -6.53 6.30
N GLY A 441 3.23 -5.80 7.25
CA GLY A 441 3.24 -6.19 8.66
C GLY A 441 1.83 -6.07 9.28
N SER A 442 1.64 -6.59 10.49
CA SER A 442 0.34 -6.59 11.21
C SER A 442 -0.27 -5.19 11.35
N ASP A 443 0.56 -4.16 11.46
CA ASP A 443 0.14 -2.79 11.72
C ASP A 443 0.18 -1.87 10.48
N ALA A 444 0.51 -2.40 9.30
CA ALA A 444 0.72 -1.59 8.10
C ALA A 444 -0.48 -0.69 7.77
N MET A 445 -1.70 -1.21 7.82
CA MET A 445 -2.92 -0.43 7.58
C MET A 445 -3.15 0.62 8.67
N LYS A 446 -2.86 0.29 9.94
CA LYS A 446 -2.94 1.22 11.06
C LYS A 446 -1.92 2.35 10.93
N ASN A 447 -0.71 2.04 10.52
CA ASN A 447 0.34 3.03 10.28
C ASN A 447 -0.05 4.03 9.18
N ILE A 448 -0.69 3.56 8.10
CA ILE A 448 -1.27 4.45 7.09
C ILE A 448 -2.33 5.34 7.74
N TYR A 449 -3.30 4.76 8.43
CA TYR A 449 -4.44 5.48 9.01
C TYR A 449 -4.00 6.53 10.05
N ASP A 450 -3.01 6.24 10.88
CA ASP A 450 -2.52 7.13 11.94
C ASP A 450 -1.47 8.15 11.43
N SER A 451 -1.01 8.03 10.18
CA SER A 451 0.07 8.86 9.64
C SER A 451 -0.25 10.36 9.64
N ASP A 452 0.80 11.18 9.73
CA ASP A 452 0.70 12.61 9.53
C ASP A 452 0.60 12.96 8.05
N THR A 453 -0.57 13.45 7.64
CA THR A 453 -0.79 13.91 6.27
C THR A 453 -0.30 15.34 6.02
N TYR A 454 0.11 16.06 7.06
CA TYR A 454 0.60 17.44 6.96
C TYR A 454 2.11 17.53 6.68
N CYS A 455 2.80 16.39 6.47
CA CYS A 455 4.23 16.32 6.15
C CYS A 455 5.13 17.05 7.15
N GLY A 456 4.75 17.13 8.44
CA GLY A 456 5.44 17.89 9.45
C GLY A 456 5.38 19.41 9.27
N LEU A 457 4.62 19.93 8.31
CA LEU A 457 4.57 21.36 8.00
C LEU A 457 3.82 22.18 9.07
N PRO A 458 4.34 23.37 9.40
CA PRO A 458 3.62 24.33 10.24
C PRO A 458 2.35 24.81 9.51
N GLU A 459 1.32 25.18 10.29
CA GLU A 459 -0.02 25.50 9.81
C GLU A 459 -0.06 26.47 8.61
N PRO A 460 0.70 27.58 8.55
CA PRO A 460 0.64 28.50 7.41
C PRO A 460 1.12 27.93 6.08
N LEU A 461 1.92 26.85 6.11
CA LEU A 461 2.46 26.19 4.91
C LEU A 461 1.62 24.98 4.46
N ARG A 462 0.70 24.49 5.29
CA ARG A 462 -0.15 23.32 4.97
C ARG A 462 -1.05 23.53 3.74
N LYS A 463 -1.32 24.78 3.34
CA LYS A 463 -2.04 25.12 2.11
C LYS A 463 -1.35 24.62 0.83
N HIS A 464 -0.06 24.33 0.89
CA HIS A 464 0.71 23.76 -0.22
C HIS A 464 0.57 22.24 -0.36
N ILE A 465 -0.11 21.56 0.58
CA ILE A 465 -0.38 20.14 0.48
C ILE A 465 -1.62 19.92 -0.35
N LEU A 466 -1.45 19.45 -1.59
CA LEU A 466 -2.58 19.12 -2.48
C LEU A 466 -3.31 17.86 -2.00
N GLY A 467 -2.60 16.93 -1.38
CA GLY A 467 -3.13 15.69 -0.86
C GLY A 467 -2.11 14.59 -0.72
N LEU A 468 -2.57 13.36 -0.91
CA LEU A 468 -1.75 12.14 -0.71
C LEU A 468 -2.02 11.10 -1.79
N GLN A 469 -1.04 10.19 -1.96
CA GLN A 469 -1.11 9.11 -2.94
C GLN A 469 -0.50 7.83 -2.37
N GLY A 470 -1.15 6.70 -2.65
CA GLY A 470 -0.56 5.38 -2.47
C GLY A 470 0.14 4.92 -3.75
N ASN A 471 1.31 4.32 -3.61
CA ASN A 471 2.10 3.82 -4.74
C ASN A 471 2.08 2.29 -4.77
N ILE A 472 1.87 1.73 -5.98
CA ILE A 472 1.90 0.28 -6.22
C ILE A 472 2.98 0.04 -7.28
N TRP A 473 4.23 -0.16 -6.83
CA TRP A 473 5.32 -0.60 -7.66
C TRP A 473 5.19 -2.10 -7.94
N CYS A 474 5.49 -2.51 -9.15
CA CYS A 474 5.08 -3.84 -9.60
C CYS A 474 6.22 -4.80 -9.92
N GLU A 475 7.43 -4.62 -9.36
CA GLU A 475 8.55 -5.55 -9.49
C GLU A 475 8.18 -6.96 -8.98
N ARG A 476 7.34 -7.02 -7.93
CA ARG A 476 6.91 -8.27 -7.27
C ARG A 476 5.40 -8.49 -7.31
N ILE A 477 4.71 -7.79 -8.21
CA ILE A 477 3.25 -7.87 -8.40
C ILE A 477 2.94 -8.24 -9.85
N PRO A 478 3.05 -9.53 -10.23
CA PRO A 478 2.93 -9.95 -11.61
C PRO A 478 1.49 -10.08 -12.09
N THR A 479 0.49 -10.17 -11.18
CA THR A 479 -0.91 -10.41 -11.52
C THR A 479 -1.86 -9.42 -10.85
N VAL A 480 -3.05 -9.26 -11.42
CA VAL A 480 -4.10 -8.43 -10.82
C VAL A 480 -4.59 -8.98 -9.47
N ASN A 481 -4.58 -10.30 -9.28
CA ASN A 481 -4.94 -10.88 -7.98
C ASN A 481 -3.91 -10.52 -6.91
N ARG A 482 -2.60 -10.61 -7.24
CA ARG A 482 -1.54 -10.17 -6.33
C ARG A 482 -1.63 -8.67 -6.04
N LEU A 483 -1.95 -7.86 -7.04
CA LEU A 483 -2.19 -6.42 -6.89
C LEU A 483 -3.30 -6.15 -5.87
N TRP A 484 -4.45 -6.79 -6.00
CA TRP A 484 -5.56 -6.62 -5.06
C TRP A 484 -5.24 -7.15 -3.67
N TYR A 485 -4.56 -8.29 -3.59
CA TYR A 485 -4.08 -8.82 -2.31
C TYR A 485 -3.21 -7.81 -1.58
N GLN A 486 -2.29 -7.19 -2.30
CA GLN A 486 -1.31 -6.26 -1.73
C GLN A 486 -1.93 -4.89 -1.37
N ALA A 487 -2.84 -4.38 -2.18
CA ALA A 487 -3.25 -2.96 -2.12
C ALA A 487 -4.67 -2.73 -1.60
N ALA A 488 -5.64 -3.63 -1.85
CA ALA A 488 -7.06 -3.31 -1.73
C ALA A 488 -7.46 -2.77 -0.35
N ASN A 489 -7.09 -3.45 0.74
CA ASN A 489 -7.44 -3.03 2.11
C ASN A 489 -6.77 -1.69 2.46
N ARG A 490 -5.50 -1.50 2.10
CA ARG A 490 -4.72 -0.29 2.40
C ARG A 490 -5.18 0.92 1.60
N MET A 491 -5.68 0.72 0.38
CA MET A 491 -6.30 1.79 -0.41
C MET A 491 -7.50 2.42 0.30
N LEU A 492 -8.25 1.66 1.12
CA LEU A 492 -9.35 2.20 1.90
C LEU A 492 -8.88 3.18 2.98
N ALA A 493 -7.75 2.91 3.62
CA ALA A 493 -7.14 3.84 4.58
C ALA A 493 -6.67 5.14 3.89
N ILE A 494 -6.07 5.03 2.71
CA ILE A 494 -5.67 6.20 1.90
C ILE A 494 -6.90 7.02 1.49
N ALA A 495 -7.97 6.37 1.05
CA ALA A 495 -9.22 7.03 0.68
C ALA A 495 -9.83 7.80 1.87
N GLU A 496 -9.84 7.18 3.05
CA GLU A 496 -10.32 7.79 4.30
C GLU A 496 -9.49 9.03 4.66
N LEU A 497 -8.15 8.92 4.68
CA LEU A 497 -7.25 10.04 4.99
C LEU A 497 -7.38 11.21 4.02
N GLY A 498 -7.63 10.89 2.75
CA GLY A 498 -7.75 11.90 1.70
C GLY A 498 -9.10 12.61 1.70
N TRP A 499 -10.14 11.97 2.21
CA TRP A 499 -11.51 12.46 2.14
C TRP A 499 -12.02 13.01 3.46
N SER A 500 -11.93 12.21 4.54
CA SER A 500 -12.60 12.47 5.81
C SER A 500 -11.92 13.58 6.62
N ALA A 501 -12.65 14.17 7.56
CA ALA A 501 -12.10 15.17 8.48
C ALA A 501 -10.87 14.64 9.24
N ALA A 502 -9.95 15.54 9.57
CA ALA A 502 -8.67 15.16 10.20
C ALA A 502 -8.85 14.49 11.57
N GLU A 503 -9.85 14.92 12.32
CA GLU A 503 -10.07 14.48 13.70
C GLU A 503 -11.58 14.41 14.02
N PRO A 504 -12.00 13.54 14.94
CA PRO A 504 -11.19 12.57 15.66
C PRO A 504 -10.91 11.30 14.83
N LYS A 505 -9.68 10.78 14.86
CA LYS A 505 -9.31 9.48 14.28
C LYS A 505 -9.68 8.34 15.23
N ASN A 506 -10.24 7.26 14.68
CA ASN A 506 -10.50 6.01 15.40
C ASN A 506 -10.25 4.82 14.47
N TYR A 507 -9.05 4.23 14.58
CA TYR A 507 -8.66 3.12 13.72
C TYR A 507 -9.59 1.91 13.85
N TYR A 508 -10.02 1.55 15.04
CA TYR A 508 -10.88 0.37 15.23
C TYR A 508 -12.28 0.55 14.64
N GLU A 509 -12.81 1.76 14.64
CA GLU A 509 -14.06 2.09 13.96
C GLU A 509 -13.87 2.03 12.43
N PHE A 510 -12.75 2.54 11.91
CA PHE A 510 -12.38 2.41 10.50
C PHE A 510 -12.20 0.93 10.10
N GLU A 511 -11.48 0.12 10.88
CA GLU A 511 -11.27 -1.31 10.64
C GLU A 511 -12.62 -2.05 10.54
N ASN A 512 -13.56 -1.78 11.42
CA ASN A 512 -14.91 -2.38 11.37
C ASN A 512 -15.66 -1.99 10.08
N ARG A 513 -15.56 -0.72 9.62
CA ARG A 513 -16.14 -0.29 8.35
C ARG A 513 -15.45 -0.96 7.16
N MET A 514 -14.14 -1.13 7.22
CA MET A 514 -13.35 -1.84 6.20
C MET A 514 -13.78 -3.31 6.11
N LEU A 515 -13.91 -4.02 7.23
CA LEU A 515 -14.39 -5.41 7.27
C LEU A 515 -15.79 -5.54 6.63
N ALA A 516 -16.64 -4.55 6.79
CA ALA A 516 -17.97 -4.52 6.15
C ALA A 516 -17.90 -4.31 4.62
N GLN A 517 -16.76 -3.85 4.06
CA GLN A 517 -16.57 -3.75 2.60
C GLN A 517 -16.10 -5.06 1.96
N LEU A 518 -15.56 -6.02 2.70
CA LEU A 518 -15.03 -7.27 2.15
C LEU A 518 -16.05 -8.08 1.32
N PRO A 519 -17.34 -8.18 1.70
CA PRO A 519 -18.35 -8.79 0.85
C PRO A 519 -18.50 -8.07 -0.50
N ARG A 520 -18.34 -6.74 -0.55
CA ARG A 520 -18.40 -5.95 -1.76
C ARG A 520 -17.20 -6.21 -2.66
N PHE A 521 -16.00 -6.34 -2.09
CA PHE A 521 -14.81 -6.78 -2.82
C PHE A 521 -15.01 -8.15 -3.47
N SER A 522 -15.59 -9.11 -2.75
CA SER A 522 -15.91 -10.43 -3.29
C SER A 522 -16.84 -10.36 -4.50
N GLN A 523 -17.90 -9.53 -4.46
CA GLN A 523 -18.81 -9.33 -5.60
C GLN A 523 -18.11 -8.69 -6.82
N LEU A 524 -17.13 -7.83 -6.58
CA LEU A 524 -16.31 -7.20 -7.63
C LEU A 524 -15.21 -8.13 -8.16
N GLY A 525 -15.00 -9.30 -7.56
CA GLY A 525 -13.93 -10.23 -7.91
C GLY A 525 -12.54 -9.77 -7.41
N ILE A 526 -12.50 -8.94 -6.38
CA ILE A 526 -11.29 -8.41 -5.77
C ILE A 526 -10.83 -9.36 -4.65
N ARG A 527 -9.67 -9.97 -4.83
CA ARG A 527 -9.04 -10.86 -3.86
C ARG A 527 -8.17 -10.07 -2.87
N SER A 528 -8.81 -9.25 -2.03
CA SER A 528 -8.10 -8.52 -0.99
C SER A 528 -7.44 -9.44 0.04
N LYS A 529 -6.37 -8.96 0.69
CA LYS A 529 -5.69 -9.71 1.76
C LYS A 529 -6.68 -10.19 2.81
N VAL A 530 -6.58 -11.47 3.17
CA VAL A 530 -7.31 -12.03 4.32
C VAL A 530 -6.66 -11.50 5.59
N MET A 531 -7.46 -11.08 6.56
CA MET A 531 -6.95 -10.55 7.82
C MET A 531 -6.11 -11.58 8.56
N SER A 532 -5.10 -11.10 9.28
CA SER A 532 -4.18 -11.93 10.03
C SER A 532 -4.90 -12.82 11.06
N LEU A 533 -4.35 -13.99 11.27
CA LEU A 533 -4.80 -14.88 12.34
C LEU A 533 -4.31 -14.34 13.69
N GLU A 534 -5.16 -14.46 14.71
CA GLU A 534 -4.92 -13.98 16.07
C GLU A 534 -5.09 -15.12 17.08
N GLY A 535 -4.56 -14.93 18.29
CA GLY A 535 -4.74 -15.87 19.42
C GLY A 535 -3.55 -16.81 19.65
N PHE A 536 -2.43 -16.59 18.97
CA PHE A 536 -1.16 -17.30 19.18
C PHE A 536 0.02 -16.41 18.78
N CYS A 537 1.23 -16.84 19.11
CA CYS A 537 2.50 -16.21 18.74
C CYS A 537 3.26 -17.10 17.75
N ASP A 538 4.38 -16.62 17.19
CA ASP A 538 5.24 -17.41 16.33
C ASP A 538 5.84 -18.61 17.08
N VAL A 539 6.22 -18.37 18.36
CA VAL A 539 6.63 -19.42 19.30
C VAL A 539 5.80 -19.33 20.56
N ASN A 540 4.99 -20.34 20.81
CA ASN A 540 4.13 -20.45 22.00
C ASN A 540 4.73 -21.43 22.99
N ALA A 541 4.47 -21.22 24.30
CA ALA A 541 4.90 -22.11 25.34
C ALA A 541 3.73 -22.45 26.29
N PHE A 542 3.69 -23.70 26.77
CA PHE A 542 2.73 -24.17 27.78
C PHE A 542 3.36 -25.25 28.66
N VAL A 543 2.78 -25.48 29.83
CA VAL A 543 3.34 -26.44 30.81
C VAL A 543 2.66 -27.80 30.70
N ASP A 544 1.39 -27.87 31.02
CA ASP A 544 0.63 -29.14 31.05
C ASP A 544 -0.16 -29.33 29.76
N GLU A 545 -1.07 -28.42 29.49
CA GLU A 545 -1.96 -28.40 28.34
C GLU A 545 -2.05 -26.97 27.77
N GLY A 546 -1.87 -26.82 26.47
CA GLY A 546 -1.96 -25.53 25.77
C GLY A 546 -3.33 -25.34 25.15
N HIS A 547 -3.97 -24.22 25.43
CA HIS A 547 -5.30 -23.84 24.94
C HIS A 547 -5.22 -22.59 24.11
N TYR A 548 -5.53 -22.69 22.82
CA TYR A 548 -5.40 -21.56 21.87
C TYR A 548 -6.69 -21.34 21.09
N LYS A 549 -7.26 -20.17 21.24
CA LYS A 549 -8.42 -19.73 20.46
C LYS A 549 -7.93 -18.96 19.22
N VAL A 550 -7.65 -19.69 18.14
CA VAL A 550 -7.20 -19.08 16.88
C VAL A 550 -8.41 -18.47 16.18
N THR A 551 -8.34 -17.19 15.86
CA THR A 551 -9.42 -16.42 15.23
C THR A 551 -8.93 -15.59 14.06
N CYS A 552 -9.86 -15.14 13.23
CA CYS A 552 -9.62 -14.19 12.14
C CYS A 552 -10.78 -13.17 12.15
N LYS A 553 -10.46 -11.89 12.00
CA LYS A 553 -11.48 -10.82 11.92
C LYS A 553 -12.24 -10.82 10.61
N ASP A 554 -11.70 -11.45 9.56
CA ASP A 554 -12.35 -11.53 8.24
C ASP A 554 -13.62 -12.38 8.33
N PRO A 555 -14.78 -11.83 8.00
CA PRO A 555 -16.04 -12.53 8.22
C PRO A 555 -16.21 -13.74 7.28
N GLY A 556 -16.55 -14.88 7.85
CA GLY A 556 -16.91 -16.09 7.12
C GLY A 556 -15.73 -16.87 6.53
N VAL A 557 -14.50 -16.62 6.99
CA VAL A 557 -13.36 -17.47 6.66
C VAL A 557 -13.40 -18.80 7.40
N ILE A 558 -12.75 -19.79 6.81
CA ILE A 558 -12.53 -21.12 7.40
C ILE A 558 -11.03 -21.27 7.67
N ILE A 559 -10.65 -21.54 8.92
CA ILE A 559 -9.26 -21.75 9.31
C ILE A 559 -8.92 -23.24 9.16
N ARG A 560 -7.84 -23.53 8.46
CA ARG A 560 -7.31 -24.88 8.28
C ARG A 560 -5.86 -24.94 8.71
N TYR A 561 -5.40 -26.15 9.06
CA TYR A 561 -4.03 -26.35 9.51
C TYR A 561 -3.43 -27.69 9.12
N THR A 562 -2.11 -27.76 9.15
CA THR A 562 -1.28 -28.97 8.99
C THR A 562 -0.24 -29.06 10.11
N THR A 563 0.19 -30.27 10.43
CA THR A 563 1.21 -30.54 11.48
C THR A 563 2.44 -31.28 10.93
N ASP A 564 2.49 -31.48 9.62
CA ASP A 564 3.55 -32.20 8.90
C ASP A 564 4.47 -31.26 8.10
N GLY A 565 4.35 -29.95 8.30
CA GLY A 565 5.12 -28.92 7.60
C GLY A 565 4.58 -28.57 6.21
N THR A 566 3.53 -29.23 5.72
CA THR A 566 2.92 -28.88 4.42
C THR A 566 2.12 -27.58 4.50
N ILE A 567 1.92 -26.93 3.35
CA ILE A 567 1.07 -25.76 3.22
C ILE A 567 -0.40 -26.20 3.33
N PRO A 568 -1.23 -25.57 4.20
CA PRO A 568 -2.65 -25.88 4.30
C PRO A 568 -3.39 -25.64 2.98
N THR A 569 -4.29 -26.55 2.64
CA THR A 569 -5.19 -26.51 1.49
C THR A 569 -6.65 -26.49 1.96
N PRO A 570 -7.64 -26.22 1.07
CA PRO A 570 -9.05 -26.33 1.43
C PRO A 570 -9.49 -27.72 1.95
N GLN A 571 -8.67 -28.76 1.75
CA GLN A 571 -8.90 -30.14 2.20
C GLN A 571 -8.15 -30.48 3.50
N SER A 572 -7.25 -29.63 3.96
CA SER A 572 -6.50 -29.82 5.20
C SER A 572 -7.43 -29.79 6.42
N LYS A 573 -6.93 -30.22 7.56
CA LYS A 573 -7.71 -30.34 8.80
C LYS A 573 -8.36 -29.02 9.15
N LEU A 574 -9.67 -29.07 9.44
CA LEU A 574 -10.45 -27.91 9.88
C LEU A 574 -10.11 -27.61 11.34
N LEU A 575 -9.89 -26.34 11.65
CA LEU A 575 -9.87 -25.87 13.02
C LEU A 575 -11.32 -25.59 13.46
N ASP A 576 -11.85 -26.46 14.32
CA ASP A 576 -13.20 -26.35 14.88
C ASP A 576 -13.11 -26.10 16.39
N GLY A 577 -13.37 -24.89 16.79
CA GLY A 577 -13.28 -24.46 18.19
C GLY A 577 -11.84 -24.14 18.64
N GLU A 578 -11.53 -24.52 19.87
CA GLU A 578 -10.23 -24.28 20.51
C GLU A 578 -9.20 -25.33 20.10
N LEU A 579 -7.97 -24.90 19.83
CA LEU A 579 -6.83 -25.79 19.62
C LEU A 579 -6.27 -26.22 20.98
N VAL A 580 -6.40 -27.49 21.30
CA VAL A 580 -5.86 -28.07 22.54
C VAL A 580 -4.65 -28.95 22.23
N LEU A 581 -3.53 -28.67 22.89
CA LEU A 581 -2.24 -29.35 22.68
C LEU A 581 -1.71 -29.90 23.98
N THR A 582 -1.30 -31.16 23.98
CA THR A 582 -0.68 -31.86 25.12
C THR A 582 0.80 -32.17 24.90
N GLU A 583 1.30 -31.96 23.66
CA GLU A 583 2.67 -32.22 23.23
C GLU A 583 3.18 -31.08 22.33
N SER A 584 4.51 -30.91 22.28
CA SER A 584 5.12 -29.93 21.39
C SER A 584 4.78 -30.21 19.93
N THR A 585 4.33 -29.17 19.21
CA THR A 585 3.83 -29.32 17.84
C THR A 585 4.17 -28.07 17.02
N ALA A 586 4.65 -28.26 15.78
CA ALA A 586 4.71 -27.19 14.79
C ALA A 586 3.47 -27.24 13.91
N ILE A 587 2.85 -26.11 13.68
CA ILE A 587 1.59 -26.01 12.93
C ILE A 587 1.69 -24.91 11.89
N ASN A 588 1.30 -25.22 10.67
CA ASN A 588 1.02 -24.22 9.65
C ASN A 588 -0.50 -23.96 9.60
N PHE A 589 -0.89 -22.72 9.74
CA PHE A 589 -2.27 -22.27 9.61
C PHE A 589 -2.50 -21.50 8.31
N ALA A 590 -3.69 -21.59 7.73
CA ALA A 590 -4.16 -20.67 6.71
C ALA A 590 -5.68 -20.46 6.83
N ALA A 591 -6.12 -19.24 6.59
CA ALA A 591 -7.54 -18.90 6.47
C ALA A 591 -7.97 -18.91 5.01
N PHE A 592 -9.19 -19.40 4.73
CA PHE A 592 -9.76 -19.51 3.39
C PHE A 592 -11.12 -18.82 3.32
N ARG A 593 -11.33 -17.98 2.34
CA ARG A 593 -12.66 -17.48 1.97
C ARG A 593 -13.42 -18.48 1.11
N LYS A 594 -14.72 -18.27 0.96
CA LYS A 594 -15.59 -19.13 0.14
C LYS A 594 -15.25 -19.11 -1.36
N ASP A 595 -14.65 -18.03 -1.85
CA ASP A 595 -14.18 -17.89 -3.23
C ASP A 595 -12.86 -18.62 -3.52
N GLY A 596 -12.29 -19.30 -2.52
CA GLY A 596 -11.03 -20.02 -2.59
C GLY A 596 -9.80 -19.14 -2.31
N SER A 597 -9.94 -17.85 -2.05
CA SER A 597 -8.83 -16.99 -1.64
C SER A 597 -8.23 -17.49 -0.34
N ARG A 598 -6.90 -17.67 -0.33
CA ARG A 598 -6.13 -18.08 0.84
C ARG A 598 -5.41 -16.88 1.43
N GLY A 599 -5.45 -16.73 2.76
CA GLY A 599 -4.58 -15.80 3.49
C GLY A 599 -3.14 -16.30 3.54
N ASP A 600 -2.29 -15.52 4.19
CA ASP A 600 -0.91 -15.93 4.43
C ASP A 600 -0.85 -17.25 5.19
N VAL A 601 0.15 -18.06 4.88
CA VAL A 601 0.46 -19.26 5.66
C VAL A 601 1.27 -18.83 6.87
N VAL A 602 0.73 -19.07 8.05
CA VAL A 602 1.39 -18.71 9.32
C VAL A 602 1.91 -19.96 9.98
N ALA A 603 3.24 -20.07 10.06
CA ALA A 603 3.91 -21.13 10.79
C ALA A 603 4.06 -20.73 12.26
N ALA A 604 3.59 -21.56 13.17
CA ALA A 604 3.74 -21.36 14.60
C ALA A 604 4.27 -22.62 15.28
N ARG A 605 5.09 -22.43 16.30
CA ARG A 605 5.59 -23.51 17.15
C ARG A 605 4.87 -23.44 18.51
N PHE A 606 4.51 -24.59 19.02
CA PHE A 606 3.88 -24.76 20.33
C PHE A 606 4.72 -25.72 21.15
N ASN A 607 5.42 -25.20 22.14
CA ASN A 607 6.38 -25.95 22.93
C ASN A 607 5.79 -26.29 24.29
N LYS A 608 5.72 -27.59 24.61
CA LYS A 608 5.48 -28.05 25.96
C LYS A 608 6.77 -27.98 26.74
N ASP A 609 6.86 -27.07 27.68
CA ASP A 609 8.08 -26.80 28.46
C ASP A 609 7.83 -26.96 29.96
N ALA A 610 8.88 -27.29 30.70
CA ALA A 610 8.93 -27.13 32.15
C ALA A 610 9.45 -25.72 32.50
N TYR A 611 9.18 -25.25 33.73
CA TYR A 611 9.77 -23.99 34.20
C TYR A 611 11.29 -24.09 34.21
N THR A 612 11.95 -23.33 33.34
CA THR A 612 13.41 -23.24 33.30
C THR A 612 13.92 -22.66 34.61
N PRO A 613 14.81 -23.35 35.34
CA PRO A 613 15.35 -22.85 36.61
C PRO A 613 16.13 -21.55 36.42
N SER A 614 16.00 -20.63 37.38
CA SER A 614 16.82 -19.42 37.37
C SER A 614 18.31 -19.72 37.64
N THR A 615 19.16 -18.86 37.14
CA THR A 615 20.60 -18.88 37.40
C THR A 615 20.89 -18.19 38.72
N ASP A 616 21.65 -18.86 39.59
CA ASP A 616 22.12 -18.27 40.86
C ASP A 616 23.30 -17.34 40.60
N ILE A 617 22.98 -16.03 40.51
CA ILE A 617 23.95 -14.97 40.28
C ILE A 617 23.70 -13.79 41.20
N THR A 618 24.78 -13.02 41.45
CA THR A 618 24.66 -11.69 42.03
C THR A 618 24.99 -10.68 40.93
N PRO A 619 23.99 -9.97 40.37
CA PRO A 619 24.26 -9.00 39.31
C PRO A 619 25.05 -7.81 39.84
N ALA A 620 25.99 -7.30 39.06
CA ALA A 620 26.86 -6.21 39.47
C ALA A 620 26.38 -4.83 38.98
N LYS A 621 25.62 -4.80 37.91
CA LYS A 621 25.10 -3.56 37.29
C LYS A 621 23.72 -3.79 36.67
N ASN A 622 22.89 -2.75 36.70
CA ASN A 622 21.69 -2.70 35.84
C ASN A 622 22.12 -2.49 34.38
N GLY A 623 21.35 -3.07 33.47
CA GLY A 623 21.54 -2.97 32.04
C GLY A 623 22.28 -4.15 31.41
N LEU A 624 22.23 -4.24 30.08
CA LEU A 624 22.81 -5.27 29.25
C LEU A 624 24.11 -4.79 28.62
N GLU A 625 25.06 -5.72 28.41
CA GLU A 625 26.26 -5.45 27.62
C GLU A 625 25.91 -5.52 26.14
N VAL A 626 26.25 -4.46 25.38
CA VAL A 626 26.06 -4.38 23.93
C VAL A 626 27.42 -4.24 23.26
N LYS A 627 27.80 -5.22 22.46
CA LYS A 627 29.02 -5.19 21.64
C LYS A 627 28.65 -4.81 20.21
N TRP A 628 29.29 -3.77 19.69
CA TRP A 628 29.14 -3.31 18.31
C TRP A 628 30.30 -3.80 17.44
N TYR A 629 29.95 -4.32 16.27
CA TYR A 629 30.84 -4.79 15.21
C TYR A 629 30.54 -4.08 13.90
N ASP A 630 31.55 -3.82 13.06
CA ASP A 630 31.38 -3.34 11.68
C ASP A 630 31.05 -4.55 10.79
N PHE A 631 29.77 -4.79 10.60
CA PHE A 631 29.27 -6.04 10.01
C PHE A 631 28.43 -5.80 8.76
N ALA A 632 28.98 -6.16 7.60
CA ALA A 632 28.31 -6.07 6.29
C ALA A 632 27.65 -7.40 5.84
N GLY A 633 27.53 -8.39 6.71
CA GLY A 633 26.92 -9.68 6.41
C GLY A 633 25.42 -9.70 6.73
N ILE A 634 24.73 -10.72 6.25
CA ILE A 634 23.26 -10.90 6.37
C ILE A 634 22.86 -12.07 7.29
N ASN A 635 23.76 -12.53 8.13
CA ASN A 635 23.52 -13.66 9.03
C ASN A 635 24.08 -13.38 10.43
N THR A 636 23.19 -13.33 11.43
CA THR A 636 23.55 -13.03 12.82
C THR A 636 24.63 -13.92 13.40
N ASN A 637 24.78 -15.19 12.91
CA ASN A 637 25.81 -16.14 13.36
C ASN A 637 27.24 -15.72 12.96
N GLU A 638 27.39 -14.74 12.09
CA GLU A 638 28.68 -14.28 11.58
C GLU A 638 29.17 -12.98 12.20
N ILE A 639 28.35 -12.31 13.00
CA ILE A 639 28.66 -10.98 13.60
C ILE A 639 29.97 -11.03 14.38
N GLU A 640 30.23 -12.09 15.17
CA GLU A 640 31.47 -12.21 15.98
C GLU A 640 32.75 -12.38 15.15
N LYS A 641 32.63 -12.63 13.84
CA LYS A 641 33.78 -12.70 12.93
C LYS A 641 34.20 -11.34 12.39
N ALA A 642 33.33 -10.32 12.55
CA ALA A 642 33.55 -8.97 12.06
C ALA A 642 34.43 -8.15 13.02
N GLU A 643 34.85 -6.95 12.57
CA GLU A 643 35.69 -6.06 13.35
C GLU A 643 34.92 -5.50 14.55
N PHE A 644 35.38 -5.80 15.76
CA PHE A 644 34.84 -5.22 16.99
C PHE A 644 35.16 -3.72 17.05
N LYS A 645 34.16 -2.89 17.32
CA LYS A 645 34.30 -1.43 17.44
C LYS A 645 34.22 -0.95 18.87
N GLN A 646 33.15 -1.28 19.58
CA GLN A 646 32.90 -0.74 20.91
C GLN A 646 31.97 -1.60 21.75
N CYS A 647 32.02 -1.39 23.08
CA CYS A 647 31.12 -2.01 24.05
C CYS A 647 30.38 -0.92 24.83
N PHE A 648 29.07 -1.10 25.01
CA PHE A 648 28.18 -0.24 25.76
C PHE A 648 27.50 -1.00 26.90
N ILE A 649 26.94 -0.30 27.86
CA ILE A 649 25.94 -0.83 28.79
C ILE A 649 24.66 -0.01 28.54
N THR A 650 23.56 -0.66 28.24
CA THR A 650 22.26 -0.06 27.96
C THR A 650 21.21 -0.57 28.94
N GLU A 651 20.31 0.31 29.37
CA GLU A 651 19.20 -0.07 30.25
C GLU A 651 18.06 -0.76 29.48
N ASP A 652 18.08 -0.70 28.16
CA ASP A 652 17.08 -1.27 27.27
C ASP A 652 17.73 -1.91 26.04
N VAL A 653 16.96 -2.71 25.29
CA VAL A 653 17.37 -3.32 24.02
C VAL A 653 17.10 -2.33 22.89
N VAL A 654 18.09 -1.51 22.59
CA VAL A 654 18.04 -0.46 21.56
C VAL A 654 19.39 -0.37 20.84
N ILE A 655 19.41 0.26 19.68
CA ILE A 655 20.67 0.64 19.01
C ILE A 655 21.30 1.78 19.80
N PRO A 656 22.52 1.61 20.34
CA PRO A 656 23.16 2.65 21.16
C PRO A 656 23.42 3.93 20.36
N GLU A 657 23.37 5.08 21.04
CA GLU A 657 23.68 6.37 20.43
C GLU A 657 25.11 6.39 19.87
N GLY A 658 25.28 6.87 18.65
CA GLY A 658 26.56 6.95 17.95
C GLY A 658 26.93 5.73 17.11
N VAL A 659 26.17 4.63 17.17
CA VAL A 659 26.32 3.48 16.28
C VAL A 659 25.78 3.85 14.89
N LYS A 660 26.58 3.64 13.84
CA LYS A 660 26.27 4.01 12.45
C LYS A 660 26.94 3.08 11.44
N GLY A 661 26.44 3.09 10.21
CA GLY A 661 26.98 2.31 9.09
C GLY A 661 26.51 0.87 9.11
N ASN A 662 27.37 -0.06 8.76
CA ASN A 662 27.05 -1.49 8.83
C ASN A 662 27.08 -1.94 10.28
N ILE A 663 25.95 -2.30 10.82
CA ILE A 663 25.77 -2.56 12.25
C ILE A 663 25.67 -4.07 12.50
N GLY A 664 26.52 -4.59 13.39
CA GLY A 664 26.32 -5.87 14.03
C GLY A 664 26.32 -5.68 15.54
N LEU A 665 25.23 -6.04 16.22
CA LEU A 665 25.14 -5.96 17.68
C LEU A 665 25.00 -7.35 18.29
N ILE A 666 25.72 -7.55 19.43
CA ILE A 666 25.48 -8.67 20.34
C ILE A 666 25.14 -8.08 21.70
N VAL A 667 23.89 -8.28 22.08
CA VAL A 667 23.37 -7.87 23.38
C VAL A 667 23.39 -9.07 24.30
N SER A 668 23.96 -8.95 25.48
CA SER A 668 24.08 -10.04 26.44
C SER A 668 23.99 -9.60 27.89
N GLY A 669 23.48 -10.47 28.74
CA GLY A 669 23.32 -10.26 30.16
C GLY A 669 22.30 -11.19 30.77
N TYR A 670 21.51 -10.67 31.68
CA TYR A 670 20.48 -11.42 32.39
C TYR A 670 19.17 -10.63 32.43
N ILE A 671 18.06 -11.34 32.24
CA ILE A 671 16.74 -10.83 32.52
C ILE A 671 16.27 -11.34 33.88
N TYR A 672 15.78 -10.45 34.74
CA TYR A 672 15.14 -10.81 35.99
C TYR A 672 13.64 -10.92 35.82
N VAL A 673 13.09 -12.09 36.13
CA VAL A 673 11.63 -12.33 36.13
C VAL A 673 11.13 -12.42 37.58
N PRO A 674 10.17 -11.57 37.98
CA PRO A 674 9.78 -11.44 39.38
C PRO A 674 8.91 -12.62 39.89
N GLU A 675 8.27 -13.34 39.01
CA GLU A 675 7.37 -14.46 39.34
C GLU A 675 7.53 -15.61 38.33
N THR A 676 7.33 -16.84 38.78
CA THR A 676 7.31 -18.01 37.90
C THR A 676 6.11 -17.95 36.97
N GLY A 677 6.32 -18.11 35.64
CA GLY A 677 5.25 -18.00 34.67
C GLY A 677 5.71 -18.10 33.22
N ILE A 678 4.78 -17.85 32.29
CA ILE A 678 5.05 -17.74 30.86
C ILE A 678 5.32 -16.28 30.54
N TYR A 679 6.46 -15.98 29.93
CA TYR A 679 6.84 -14.65 29.51
C TYR A 679 6.78 -14.53 28.00
N THR A 680 6.27 -13.42 27.51
CA THR A 680 6.16 -13.11 26.07
C THR A 680 7.18 -12.04 25.72
N PHE A 681 7.97 -12.33 24.68
CA PHE A 681 9.02 -11.47 24.14
C PHE A 681 8.59 -10.99 22.75
N SER A 682 8.33 -9.70 22.60
CA SER A 682 7.98 -9.08 21.31
C SER A 682 9.18 -8.27 20.83
N LEU A 683 9.85 -8.77 19.79
CA LEU A 683 11.06 -8.18 19.20
C LEU A 683 10.72 -7.51 17.88
N LEU A 684 10.89 -6.19 17.80
CA LEU A 684 10.86 -5.40 16.56
C LEU A 684 12.29 -5.25 16.05
N SER A 685 12.52 -5.58 14.80
CA SER A 685 13.83 -5.54 14.15
C SER A 685 13.74 -5.15 12.68
N ASP A 686 14.68 -4.35 12.25
CA ASP A 686 15.03 -3.97 10.87
C ASP A 686 16.57 -3.86 10.82
N ASP A 687 17.33 -4.64 10.12
CA ASP A 687 17.07 -5.87 9.38
C ASP A 687 16.88 -7.10 10.29
N GLY A 688 17.91 -7.96 10.36
CA GLY A 688 17.85 -9.28 10.95
C GLY A 688 18.22 -9.35 12.43
N SER A 689 17.53 -10.22 13.16
CA SER A 689 17.81 -10.47 14.57
C SER A 689 17.43 -11.87 15.01
N ASP A 690 17.98 -12.28 16.16
CA ASP A 690 17.50 -13.42 16.93
C ASP A 690 17.62 -13.17 18.44
N LEU A 691 16.75 -13.82 19.21
CA LEU A 691 16.69 -13.73 20.67
C LEU A 691 16.74 -15.11 21.30
N MET A 692 17.68 -15.29 22.22
CA MET A 692 17.81 -16.47 23.05
C MET A 692 17.60 -16.12 24.52
N ILE A 693 16.84 -16.96 25.23
CA ILE A 693 16.70 -16.95 26.69
C ILE A 693 17.10 -18.34 27.19
N ASP A 694 18.04 -18.41 28.15
CA ASP A 694 18.63 -19.67 28.64
C ASP A 694 19.22 -20.56 27.51
N ASN A 695 19.75 -19.94 26.45
CA ASN A 695 20.25 -20.56 25.21
C ASN A 695 19.16 -21.19 24.31
N ASP A 696 17.89 -21.08 24.64
CA ASP A 696 16.81 -21.49 23.76
C ASP A 696 16.39 -20.35 22.84
N MET A 697 16.17 -20.63 21.57
CA MET A 697 15.72 -19.68 20.57
C MET A 697 14.24 -19.31 20.81
N VAL A 698 14.00 -18.06 21.21
CA VAL A 698 12.65 -17.53 21.47
C VAL A 698 12.11 -16.75 20.27
N VAL A 699 12.98 -15.99 19.59
CA VAL A 699 12.65 -15.28 18.33
C VAL A 699 13.76 -15.55 17.32
N ASP A 700 13.38 -15.86 16.08
CA ASP A 700 14.29 -16.08 14.96
C ASP A 700 13.83 -15.28 13.73
N MET A 701 14.46 -14.14 13.49
CA MET A 701 14.32 -13.28 12.33
C MET A 701 15.66 -13.08 11.60
N ASN A 702 16.51 -14.10 11.57
CA ASN A 702 17.86 -14.05 11.01
C ASN A 702 17.85 -13.97 9.47
N ARG A 703 17.40 -12.84 8.91
CA ARG A 703 17.31 -12.53 7.48
C ARG A 703 17.21 -11.03 7.27
N GLU A 704 17.55 -10.55 6.07
CA GLU A 704 17.21 -9.18 5.65
C GLU A 704 15.69 -9.02 5.55
N GLN A 705 15.17 -7.97 6.15
CA GLN A 705 13.73 -7.66 6.17
C GLN A 705 13.50 -6.20 6.53
N SER A 706 12.38 -5.65 6.08
CA SER A 706 11.85 -4.36 6.60
C SER A 706 11.43 -4.50 8.06
N PRO A 707 11.18 -3.40 8.79
CA PRO A 707 10.76 -3.43 10.19
C PRO A 707 9.66 -4.47 10.43
N THR A 708 9.98 -5.50 11.18
CA THR A 708 9.11 -6.66 11.45
C THR A 708 9.13 -6.97 12.94
N THR A 709 7.95 -7.28 13.49
CA THR A 709 7.81 -7.76 14.87
C THR A 709 7.55 -9.26 14.86
N SER A 710 8.35 -10.01 15.63
CA SER A 710 8.10 -11.42 15.92
C SER A 710 7.94 -11.64 17.41
N VAL A 711 7.08 -12.58 17.79
CA VAL A 711 6.67 -12.80 19.18
C VAL A 711 6.92 -14.24 19.60
N GLY A 712 7.71 -14.42 20.66
CA GLY A 712 7.98 -15.70 21.24
C GLY A 712 7.68 -15.76 22.74
N GLN A 713 7.34 -16.95 23.22
CA GLN A 713 7.08 -17.23 24.64
C GLN A 713 8.10 -18.20 25.23
N LYS A 714 8.38 -18.05 26.52
CA LYS A 714 9.22 -18.94 27.29
C LYS A 714 8.65 -19.13 28.70
N VAL A 715 8.76 -20.37 29.20
CA VAL A 715 8.35 -20.77 30.56
C VAL A 715 9.54 -20.60 31.50
N LEU A 716 9.45 -19.67 32.47
CA LEU A 716 10.56 -19.29 33.35
C LEU A 716 10.20 -19.39 34.83
N ALA A 717 11.09 -19.90 35.65
CA ALA A 717 11.01 -19.77 37.11
C ALA A 717 11.39 -18.34 37.54
N ALA A 718 10.91 -17.88 38.68
CA ALA A 718 11.30 -16.56 39.21
C ALA A 718 12.85 -16.50 39.44
N GLY A 719 13.49 -15.39 39.03
CA GLY A 719 14.91 -15.16 39.19
C GLY A 719 15.59 -14.64 37.93
N TYR A 720 16.91 -14.87 37.83
CA TYR A 720 17.73 -14.40 36.71
C TYR A 720 17.88 -15.46 35.63
N HIS A 721 17.73 -15.04 34.36
CA HIS A 721 17.90 -15.89 33.18
C HIS A 721 18.85 -15.25 32.18
N PRO A 722 19.83 -15.96 31.63
CA PRO A 722 20.68 -15.46 30.56
C PRO A 722 19.84 -15.01 29.37
N ILE A 723 20.15 -13.79 28.87
CA ILE A 723 19.59 -13.25 27.64
C ILE A 723 20.72 -12.98 26.66
N ARG A 724 20.51 -13.36 25.41
CA ARG A 724 21.39 -13.02 24.29
C ARG A 724 20.54 -12.65 23.10
N LEU A 725 20.79 -11.47 22.53
CA LEU A 725 20.19 -11.01 21.30
C LEU A 725 21.31 -10.66 20.31
N ARG A 726 21.13 -11.06 19.04
CA ARG A 726 22.01 -10.65 17.94
C ARG A 726 21.18 -9.87 16.94
N TYR A 727 21.79 -8.84 16.35
CA TYR A 727 21.10 -7.92 15.44
C TYR A 727 22.08 -7.41 14.38
N PHE A 728 21.63 -7.29 13.15
CA PHE A 728 22.36 -6.58 12.10
C PHE A 728 21.46 -5.62 11.33
N ASP A 729 22.08 -4.58 10.78
CA ASP A 729 21.43 -3.58 9.92
C ASP A 729 22.47 -2.86 9.05
N HIS A 730 22.07 -2.43 7.87
CA HIS A 730 22.97 -1.83 6.88
C HIS A 730 22.75 -0.34 6.63
N ASN A 731 21.58 0.22 6.92
CA ASN A 731 21.22 1.57 6.51
C ASN A 731 20.46 2.41 7.56
N GLY A 732 20.51 2.02 8.83
CA GLY A 732 19.85 2.75 9.92
C GLY A 732 18.47 2.19 10.24
N GLY A 733 18.47 1.00 10.84
CA GLY A 733 17.28 0.27 11.21
C GLY A 733 16.71 0.60 12.58
N THR A 734 15.86 -0.29 13.06
CA THR A 734 15.21 -0.19 14.37
C THR A 734 15.35 -1.48 15.16
N LEU A 735 15.51 -1.35 16.47
CA LEU A 735 15.59 -2.49 17.39
C LEU A 735 14.86 -2.14 18.68
N ASN A 736 13.87 -2.97 19.07
CA ASN A 736 13.14 -2.81 20.31
C ASN A 736 12.62 -4.15 20.83
N LEU A 737 12.77 -4.41 22.13
CA LEU A 737 12.27 -5.62 22.79
C LEU A 737 11.30 -5.27 23.90
N VAL A 738 10.07 -5.75 23.80
CA VAL A 738 9.05 -5.61 24.86
C VAL A 738 8.84 -6.97 25.52
N VAL A 739 8.94 -7.00 26.85
CA VAL A 739 8.69 -8.22 27.66
C VAL A 739 7.42 -8.08 28.46
N THR A 740 6.55 -9.09 28.36
CA THR A 740 5.25 -9.12 29.03
C THR A 740 5.12 -10.39 29.87
N ASN A 741 4.63 -10.27 31.09
CA ASN A 741 4.38 -11.44 31.96
C ASN A 741 3.05 -12.16 31.63
N SER A 742 2.80 -13.31 32.26
CA SER A 742 1.60 -14.13 32.08
C SER A 742 0.26 -13.40 32.38
N LYS A 743 0.32 -12.25 33.05
CA LYS A 743 -0.85 -11.41 33.35
C LYS A 743 -1.05 -10.26 32.36
N GLY A 744 -0.26 -10.22 31.28
CA GLY A 744 -0.33 -9.17 30.29
C GLY A 744 0.33 -7.84 30.71
N LYS A 745 1.10 -7.82 31.82
CA LYS A 745 1.81 -6.62 32.26
C LYS A 745 3.15 -6.52 31.55
N ILE A 746 3.38 -5.39 30.89
CA ILE A 746 4.69 -5.03 30.32
C ILE A 746 5.66 -4.76 31.48
N LEU A 747 6.85 -5.36 31.42
CA LEU A 747 7.91 -5.17 32.40
C LEU A 747 8.77 -3.96 32.03
N ASN A 748 9.22 -3.21 33.04
CA ASN A 748 10.05 -2.04 32.84
C ASN A 748 11.52 -2.49 32.56
N PRO A 749 12.15 -2.15 31.43
CA PRO A 749 13.51 -2.55 31.11
C PRO A 749 14.55 -2.25 32.20
N SER A 750 14.48 -1.07 32.83
CA SER A 750 15.41 -0.66 33.88
C SER A 750 15.31 -1.49 35.18
N GLU A 751 14.23 -2.27 35.34
CA GLU A 751 13.98 -3.14 36.51
C GLU A 751 14.32 -4.61 36.23
N ILE A 752 14.47 -5.00 34.96
CA ILE A 752 14.60 -6.41 34.57
C ILE A 752 15.95 -6.76 33.92
N TYR A 753 16.74 -5.80 33.43
CA TYR A 753 18.00 -6.10 32.74
C TYR A 753 19.23 -5.87 33.62
N TYR A 754 20.13 -6.85 33.63
CA TYR A 754 21.31 -6.87 34.47
C TYR A 754 22.52 -7.45 33.75
N SER A 755 23.72 -7.01 34.13
CA SER A 755 24.99 -7.54 33.67
C SER A 755 25.89 -7.97 34.84
N LEU A 756 26.78 -8.93 34.57
CA LEU A 756 27.89 -9.22 35.48
C LEU A 756 28.96 -8.14 35.30
N GLY A 757 29.37 -7.52 36.39
CA GLY A 757 30.53 -6.60 36.35
C GLY A 757 31.74 -7.34 35.79
N ARG A 758 32.49 -6.70 34.86
CA ARG A 758 33.81 -7.23 34.47
C ARG A 758 34.68 -7.26 35.71
N ASN A 759 35.16 -8.42 36.13
CA ASN A 759 36.32 -8.46 36.97
C ASN A 759 37.45 -7.75 36.21
N GLN A 760 37.93 -6.65 36.74
CA GLN A 760 39.05 -5.86 36.20
C GLN A 760 40.32 -6.69 36.08
#